data_f9f2ca8d86e53edb791a6aa5552f69a7
#
_entry.id   f9f2ca8d86e53edb791a6aa5552f69a7
#
_cell.length_a   1.000
_cell.length_b   1.000
_cell.length_c   1.000
_cell.angle_alpha   90.00
_cell.angle_beta   90.00
_cell.angle_gamma   90.00
#
_symmetry.space_group_name_H-M   'P 1'
#
loop_
_entity.id
_entity.type
_entity.pdbx_description
1 polymer ?
#
loop_
_entity_poly.entity_id
_entity_poly.type
_entity_poly.pdbx_seq_one_letter_code
_entity_poly.pdbx_strand_id
1 'polypeptide(L)'
;MNQKTYRLVFSRLRGMLVAVEETATAAGKAGETRATGRASGTQEIGASLRQLALSALLALSPLMAGAQIVPGGSHAPGVVTTQNGIPQVNINKPAGSGVSMNTYNQFDIQKNGAILNNSPNIVNTQQAGYINGNPNFGPNDAARVIVNQVNSNSPSQLRGYLEVAGQRAQVVIANPNGLMVDGGGFINTSRATLTTGTPNFAGDGSLSGFNVTGGNITVQGAGFNASDLDQVDLLARAVQANAAIYAKDLNVVTGANAVDYNTLAATPIAGSGAAPGVSIDVSNLGGMYANRIVLVGTENGVGVSSKGVLAAQAGDLILTTQGKLVLAGRTNASGNITASARDGIDNSGTTYAQQGVSTNTSGTLTNSGTLAAQQNTTISAGSVASTGTLGAGVNGDGTIAGSGDLAVTASGAITATGRNQGGGNTTIRGAGVNLAGSNTSANGALTLSSSSDLNLSNATTTAGGTLTASATGTLTSDGGKLSGGSIQASAANVSNAGGQIVSGSTGSLTTGGTLANRQGVIQSAGASTVNAASLDNTGGQILSLNGDGLNLGVTGTLLNGVGGTIGGNGNVQLSAATFTNQGKVNALRDAVLRAGNVTNSGSVTAGGALNATATGALSNAGGTLSGAATTVSGASVDNTNGSIDGDALAVTSSGDLVNRNGKLRQYGASDQTISASGALDSTGGTIASNANSLTVSANTITNDSGTLQHAGAGMLKVKASGALSNVGGKVQTNGALNVAGARLDNSGGTLSAQQAVQVRADSGVVNRNGTLYGDNGLTVSTQGDIDNT
;
A
#
# COMPACT_ATOMS: atom_id res chain seq x y z
N MET A 1 -2.18 -8.38 55.77
CA MET A 1 -2.62 -8.99 54.48
C MET A 1 -4.06 -8.56 54.22
N ASN A 2 -4.26 -7.53 53.38
CA ASN A 2 -5.59 -7.10 52.98
C ASN A 2 -5.98 -7.91 51.74
N GLN A 3 -6.87 -8.89 51.92
CA GLN A 3 -7.56 -9.54 50.78
C GLN A 3 -8.55 -8.53 50.21
N LYS A 4 -8.27 -7.97 49.06
CA LYS A 4 -9.25 -7.19 48.31
C LYS A 4 -10.26 -8.14 47.71
N THR A 5 -11.49 -8.10 48.22
CA THR A 5 -12.63 -8.81 47.64
C THR A 5 -13.12 -8.09 46.40
N TYR A 6 -13.31 -8.83 45.31
CA TYR A 6 -13.88 -8.32 44.06
C TYR A 6 -15.05 -9.23 43.62
N ARG A 7 -16.02 -8.63 42.93
CA ARG A 7 -17.10 -9.37 42.26
C ARG A 7 -16.97 -9.26 40.75
N LEU A 8 -17.42 -10.28 40.04
CA LEU A 8 -17.49 -10.27 38.58
C LEU A 8 -18.82 -9.66 38.13
N VAL A 9 -18.78 -8.63 37.32
CA VAL A 9 -19.93 -7.97 36.70
C VAL A 9 -19.79 -8.02 35.20
N PHE A 10 -20.86 -8.39 34.49
CA PHE A 10 -20.86 -8.40 33.04
C PHE A 10 -20.89 -6.97 32.47
N SER A 11 -19.83 -6.56 31.81
CA SER A 11 -19.74 -5.26 31.15
C SER A 11 -20.36 -5.34 29.76
N ARG A 12 -21.49 -4.72 29.56
CA ARG A 12 -22.14 -4.62 28.24
C ARG A 12 -21.30 -3.87 27.21
N LEU A 13 -20.42 -2.95 27.64
CA LEU A 13 -19.53 -2.18 26.79
C LEU A 13 -18.34 -3.01 26.26
N ARG A 14 -17.91 -4.03 27.04
CA ARG A 14 -16.76 -4.89 26.70
C ARG A 14 -17.17 -6.32 26.31
N GLY A 15 -18.44 -6.67 26.44
CA GLY A 15 -18.96 -7.99 26.12
C GLY A 15 -18.40 -9.15 26.97
N MET A 16 -17.82 -8.86 28.16
CA MET A 16 -17.15 -9.86 29.01
C MET A 16 -17.35 -9.57 30.49
N LEU A 17 -17.08 -10.56 31.33
CA LEU A 17 -17.06 -10.40 32.79
C LEU A 17 -15.80 -9.64 33.23
N VAL A 18 -15.98 -8.56 33.99
CA VAL A 18 -14.90 -7.70 34.51
C VAL A 18 -14.94 -7.75 36.04
N ALA A 19 -13.79 -7.89 36.68
CA ALA A 19 -13.66 -7.80 38.12
C ALA A 19 -13.77 -6.34 38.56
N VAL A 20 -14.73 -6.04 39.44
CA VAL A 20 -14.91 -4.70 40.03
C VAL A 20 -14.82 -4.79 41.56
N GLU A 21 -14.33 -3.73 42.23
CA GLU A 21 -14.29 -3.67 43.67
C GLU A 21 -15.72 -3.74 44.24
N GLU A 22 -15.88 -4.41 45.35
CA GLU A 22 -17.20 -4.71 45.94
C GLU A 22 -18.01 -3.46 46.33
N THR A 23 -17.33 -2.31 46.41
CA THR A 23 -17.93 -1.00 46.77
C THR A 23 -18.32 -0.16 45.53
N ALA A 24 -18.09 -0.63 44.29
CA ALA A 24 -18.44 0.12 43.11
C ALA A 24 -19.95 0.13 42.85
N THR A 25 -20.61 1.26 43.07
CA THR A 25 -22.00 1.51 42.71
C THR A 25 -22.12 1.94 41.26
N ALA A 26 -23.12 1.42 40.54
CA ALA A 26 -23.43 1.86 39.20
C ALA A 26 -23.87 3.34 39.21
N ALA A 27 -23.28 4.15 38.33
CA ALA A 27 -23.64 5.56 38.12
C ALA A 27 -25.16 5.65 37.81
N GLY A 28 -25.87 6.39 38.63
CA GLY A 28 -27.31 6.44 38.68
C GLY A 28 -27.94 7.20 37.47
N LYS A 29 -29.18 6.88 37.25
CA LYS A 29 -30.10 7.60 36.37
C LYS A 29 -30.12 9.10 36.68
N ALA A 30 -29.86 9.94 35.74
CA ALA A 30 -30.23 11.36 35.76
C ALA A 30 -31.63 11.50 35.15
N GLY A 31 -32.44 12.32 35.85
CA GLY A 31 -33.85 12.43 35.62
C GLY A 31 -34.28 13.18 34.35
N GLU A 32 -35.53 12.91 34.04
CA GLU A 32 -36.30 13.56 32.99
C GLU A 32 -36.45 15.06 33.23
N THR A 33 -36.19 15.88 32.19
CA THR A 33 -36.84 17.18 32.04
C THR A 33 -37.52 17.24 30.67
N ARG A 34 -38.83 17.45 30.70
CA ARG A 34 -39.70 17.69 29.62
C ARG A 34 -39.31 19.03 28.90
N ALA A 35 -39.22 18.98 27.61
CA ALA A 35 -39.47 20.15 26.76
C ALA A 35 -40.34 19.78 25.59
N THR A 36 -41.46 20.43 25.49
CA THR A 36 -42.45 20.39 24.44
C THR A 36 -41.95 21.10 23.20
N GLY A 37 -42.15 20.48 22.02
CA GLY A 37 -41.91 21.15 20.73
C GLY A 37 -42.42 20.32 19.57
N ARG A 38 -43.40 20.86 18.93
CA ARG A 38 -44.37 20.33 17.96
C ARG A 38 -43.78 20.02 16.59
N ALA A 39 -44.15 18.90 16.03
CA ALA A 39 -44.77 18.56 14.75
C ALA A 39 -43.95 18.49 13.46
N SER A 40 -44.10 17.39 12.85
CA SER A 40 -44.52 16.98 11.49
C SER A 40 -43.51 16.06 10.78
N GLY A 41 -44.04 14.94 10.31
CA GLY A 41 -43.32 14.01 9.40
C GLY A 41 -43.72 12.56 9.64
N THR A 42 -44.93 12.19 9.26
CA THR A 42 -45.37 10.81 9.04
C THR A 42 -44.58 10.18 7.92
N GLN A 43 -43.93 9.05 8.18
CA GLN A 43 -43.94 7.81 7.37
C GLN A 43 -42.84 6.87 7.82
N GLU A 44 -43.21 5.60 7.89
CA GLU A 44 -42.42 4.36 8.14
C GLU A 44 -42.51 3.72 9.54
N ILE A 45 -43.70 3.42 9.98
CA ILE A 45 -43.97 2.36 10.95
C ILE A 45 -45.00 1.39 10.36
N GLY A 46 -44.69 0.79 9.23
CA GLY A 46 -45.56 -0.17 8.56
C GLY A 46 -44.92 -1.53 8.24
N ALA A 47 -43.58 -1.61 8.29
CA ALA A 47 -42.86 -2.81 7.83
C ALA A 47 -42.48 -3.79 8.98
N SER A 48 -42.36 -3.32 10.22
CA SER A 48 -41.91 -4.19 11.35
C SER A 48 -43.05 -5.03 11.98
N LEU A 49 -44.32 -4.59 11.83
CA LEU A 49 -45.45 -5.33 12.38
C LEU A 49 -45.96 -6.49 11.50
N ARG A 50 -45.64 -6.46 10.18
CA ARG A 50 -45.97 -7.58 9.29
C ARG A 50 -45.00 -8.77 9.43
N GLN A 51 -43.75 -8.55 9.80
CA GLN A 51 -42.82 -9.64 10.05
C GLN A 51 -43.04 -10.33 11.40
N LEU A 52 -43.45 -9.60 12.43
CA LEU A 52 -43.88 -10.22 13.72
C LEU A 52 -45.22 -10.96 13.65
N ALA A 53 -46.16 -10.53 12.80
CA ALA A 53 -47.42 -11.24 12.60
C ALA A 53 -47.24 -12.53 11.78
N LEU A 54 -46.26 -12.59 10.85
CA LEU A 54 -46.02 -13.80 10.08
C LEU A 54 -45.26 -14.87 10.89
N SER A 55 -44.41 -14.46 11.84
CA SER A 55 -43.72 -15.39 12.77
C SER A 55 -44.67 -15.91 13.87
N ALA A 56 -45.65 -15.13 14.28
CA ALA A 56 -46.66 -15.58 15.25
C ALA A 56 -47.74 -16.49 14.64
N LEU A 57 -48.01 -16.37 13.33
CA LEU A 57 -48.98 -17.23 12.64
C LEU A 57 -48.43 -18.63 12.31
N LEU A 58 -47.08 -18.79 12.23
CA LEU A 58 -46.45 -20.11 12.06
C LEU A 58 -46.28 -20.87 13.37
N ALA A 59 -46.45 -20.24 14.54
CA ALA A 59 -46.36 -20.89 15.84
C ALA A 59 -47.68 -21.51 16.38
N LEU A 60 -48.79 -21.31 15.67
CA LEU A 60 -50.10 -21.88 16.07
C LEU A 60 -50.70 -22.80 14.98
N SER A 61 -49.91 -23.65 14.37
CA SER A 61 -50.45 -24.81 13.68
C SER A 61 -50.78 -25.91 14.70
N PRO A 62 -52.00 -26.42 14.75
CA PRO A 62 -52.32 -27.55 15.65
C PRO A 62 -51.48 -28.75 15.23
N LEU A 63 -50.83 -29.38 16.21
CA LEU A 63 -50.21 -30.69 16.07
C LEU A 63 -51.26 -31.70 15.55
N MET A 64 -51.47 -31.75 14.25
CA MET A 64 -52.07 -32.92 13.62
C MET A 64 -51.00 -34.01 13.64
N ALA A 65 -51.17 -35.09 14.40
CA ALA A 65 -50.43 -36.33 14.29
C ALA A 65 -50.74 -36.98 12.94
N GLY A 66 -50.28 -36.35 11.82
CA GLY A 66 -50.21 -36.95 10.53
C GLY A 66 -49.04 -37.92 10.41
N ALA A 67 -49.14 -38.93 9.59
CA ALA A 67 -48.05 -39.89 9.35
C ALA A 67 -46.81 -39.12 8.89
N GLN A 68 -45.66 -39.31 9.54
CA GLN A 68 -44.43 -38.54 9.39
C GLN A 68 -43.70 -38.90 8.07
N ILE A 69 -43.83 -40.17 7.64
CA ILE A 69 -43.33 -40.66 6.36
C ILE A 69 -44.52 -41.33 5.67
N VAL A 70 -45.00 -40.68 4.57
CA VAL A 70 -46.14 -41.16 3.79
C VAL A 70 -45.67 -41.55 2.39
N PRO A 71 -45.60 -42.85 2.09
CA PRO A 71 -45.26 -43.34 0.75
C PRO A 71 -46.28 -42.80 -0.28
N GLY A 72 -45.85 -42.61 -1.51
CA GLY A 72 -46.74 -42.14 -2.59
C GLY A 72 -46.05 -42.20 -3.96
N GLY A 73 -46.84 -42.32 -4.99
CA GLY A 73 -46.33 -42.42 -6.38
C GLY A 73 -45.98 -43.86 -6.81
N SER A 74 -45.34 -44.01 -7.98
CA SER A 74 -45.06 -45.32 -8.61
C SER A 74 -43.97 -46.13 -7.89
N HIS A 75 -43.13 -45.52 -7.10
CA HIS A 75 -42.03 -46.15 -6.33
C HIS A 75 -42.24 -46.00 -4.82
N ALA A 76 -43.49 -46.10 -4.36
CA ALA A 76 -43.85 -46.02 -2.95
C ALA A 76 -43.25 -47.19 -2.15
N PRO A 77 -42.34 -46.98 -1.17
CA PRO A 77 -41.79 -48.05 -0.33
C PRO A 77 -42.78 -48.50 0.74
N GLY A 78 -42.54 -49.68 1.31
CA GLY A 78 -43.30 -50.12 2.51
C GLY A 78 -42.78 -49.36 3.76
N VAL A 79 -43.70 -48.81 4.57
CA VAL A 79 -43.33 -48.18 5.85
C VAL A 79 -43.99 -48.94 6.99
N VAL A 80 -43.21 -49.36 7.97
CA VAL A 80 -43.65 -50.02 9.17
C VAL A 80 -43.13 -49.30 10.42
N THR A 81 -43.69 -49.54 11.56
CA THR A 81 -43.23 -48.95 12.84
C THR A 81 -42.50 -50.01 13.63
N THR A 82 -41.31 -49.71 14.13
CA THR A 82 -40.51 -50.60 14.99
C THR A 82 -41.15 -50.68 16.38
N GLN A 83 -40.70 -51.62 17.20
CA GLN A 83 -41.26 -51.81 18.55
C GLN A 83 -41.16 -50.59 19.46
N ASN A 84 -40.12 -49.74 19.25
CA ASN A 84 -39.93 -48.49 19.99
C ASN A 84 -40.51 -47.24 19.27
N GLY A 85 -41.41 -47.48 18.31
CA GLY A 85 -42.16 -46.37 17.67
C GLY A 85 -41.40 -45.60 16.57
N ILE A 86 -40.24 -46.08 16.09
CA ILE A 86 -39.49 -45.47 15.03
C ILE A 86 -40.01 -45.92 13.65
N PRO A 87 -40.25 -45.00 12.69
CA PRO A 87 -40.59 -45.39 11.33
C PRO A 87 -39.45 -46.14 10.63
N GLN A 88 -39.73 -47.32 10.12
CA GLN A 88 -38.84 -48.16 9.31
C GLN A 88 -39.35 -48.16 7.88
N VAL A 89 -38.58 -47.68 6.94
CA VAL A 89 -38.84 -47.71 5.50
C VAL A 89 -38.16 -48.92 4.92
N ASN A 90 -38.93 -49.88 4.42
CA ASN A 90 -38.43 -50.99 3.61
C ASN A 90 -38.26 -50.50 2.18
N ILE A 91 -37.05 -50.01 1.88
CA ILE A 91 -36.75 -49.39 0.57
C ILE A 91 -37.00 -50.34 -0.58
N ASN A 92 -37.27 -49.82 -1.77
CA ASN A 92 -37.47 -50.61 -2.98
C ASN A 92 -36.19 -51.32 -3.42
N LYS A 93 -36.32 -52.45 -4.07
CA LYS A 93 -35.21 -53.16 -4.66
C LYS A 93 -34.40 -52.25 -5.58
N PRO A 94 -33.06 -52.18 -5.40
CA PRO A 94 -32.22 -51.34 -6.25
C PRO A 94 -32.21 -51.85 -7.70
N ALA A 95 -32.08 -50.94 -8.66
CA ALA A 95 -31.80 -51.20 -10.04
C ALA A 95 -30.40 -51.86 -10.19
N GLY A 96 -30.08 -52.43 -11.38
CA GLY A 96 -28.77 -53.03 -11.64
C GLY A 96 -27.60 -52.06 -11.40
N SER A 97 -27.84 -50.75 -11.45
CA SER A 97 -26.91 -49.68 -11.09
C SER A 97 -26.66 -49.57 -9.58
N GLY A 98 -27.43 -50.25 -8.74
CA GLY A 98 -27.37 -50.19 -7.27
C GLY A 98 -28.13 -49.01 -6.67
N VAL A 99 -29.03 -48.37 -7.42
CA VAL A 99 -29.85 -47.23 -6.95
C VAL A 99 -31.23 -47.72 -6.57
N SER A 100 -31.65 -47.48 -5.31
CA SER A 100 -33.02 -47.71 -4.83
C SER A 100 -33.78 -46.37 -4.92
N MET A 101 -34.80 -46.31 -5.77
CA MET A 101 -35.71 -45.17 -5.92
C MET A 101 -36.94 -45.37 -5.04
N ASN A 102 -37.22 -44.37 -4.17
CA ASN A 102 -38.35 -44.37 -3.24
C ASN A 102 -39.10 -43.04 -3.35
N THR A 103 -40.40 -43.08 -3.52
CA THR A 103 -41.23 -41.85 -3.67
C THR A 103 -42.23 -41.73 -2.52
N TYR A 104 -42.45 -40.46 -2.16
CA TYR A 104 -43.27 -40.11 -1.00
C TYR A 104 -44.23 -38.94 -1.29
N ASN A 105 -45.35 -38.92 -0.61
CA ASN A 105 -46.17 -37.72 -0.47
C ASN A 105 -45.71 -36.83 0.68
N GLN A 106 -45.03 -37.42 1.70
CA GLN A 106 -44.42 -36.69 2.79
C GLN A 106 -43.20 -37.48 3.33
N PHE A 107 -42.11 -36.79 3.58
CA PHE A 107 -40.89 -37.42 4.15
C PHE A 107 -40.36 -36.48 5.25
N ASP A 108 -40.87 -36.67 6.47
CA ASP A 108 -40.48 -35.91 7.66
C ASP A 108 -39.84 -36.85 8.67
N ILE A 109 -38.68 -36.48 9.15
CA ILE A 109 -37.95 -37.19 10.19
C ILE A 109 -38.15 -36.41 11.51
N GLN A 110 -38.83 -37.01 12.46
CA GLN A 110 -39.05 -36.39 13.77
C GLN A 110 -37.87 -36.67 14.72
N LYS A 111 -37.89 -36.10 15.93
CA LYS A 111 -36.77 -36.23 16.90
C LYS A 111 -36.43 -37.66 17.28
N ASN A 112 -37.36 -38.59 17.20
CA ASN A 112 -37.14 -40.03 17.46
C ASN A 112 -36.44 -40.73 16.31
N GLY A 113 -36.21 -40.07 15.16
CA GLY A 113 -35.48 -40.61 13.99
C GLY A 113 -36.34 -41.40 13.04
N ALA A 114 -35.65 -42.01 12.04
CA ALA A 114 -36.22 -42.94 11.07
C ALA A 114 -35.14 -43.94 10.56
N ILE A 115 -35.56 -45.06 10.02
CA ILE A 115 -34.66 -46.12 9.51
C ILE A 115 -34.96 -46.38 8.05
N LEU A 116 -33.93 -46.40 7.18
CA LEU A 116 -33.94 -46.92 5.84
C LEU A 116 -33.40 -48.34 5.87
N ASN A 117 -34.27 -49.36 5.71
CA ASN A 117 -33.88 -50.73 5.79
C ASN A 117 -33.20 -51.22 4.52
N ASN A 118 -31.85 -51.23 4.54
CA ASN A 118 -30.95 -51.65 3.45
C ASN A 118 -30.30 -53.00 3.75
N SER A 119 -30.99 -53.87 4.40
CA SER A 119 -30.54 -55.24 4.76
C SER A 119 -31.49 -56.31 4.33
N PRO A 120 -31.04 -57.35 3.60
CA PRO A 120 -31.86 -58.52 3.32
C PRO A 120 -32.11 -59.40 4.55
N ASN A 121 -31.31 -59.26 5.60
CA ASN A 121 -31.31 -60.11 6.79
C ASN A 121 -31.66 -59.28 8.03
N ILE A 122 -31.96 -59.95 9.17
CA ILE A 122 -32.09 -59.32 10.45
C ILE A 122 -30.81 -58.59 10.78
N VAL A 123 -30.92 -57.31 11.17
CA VAL A 123 -29.78 -56.41 11.47
C VAL A 123 -30.02 -55.61 12.71
N ASN A 124 -28.95 -55.34 13.47
CA ASN A 124 -29.00 -54.49 14.66
C ASN A 124 -28.80 -53.02 14.22
N THR A 125 -29.70 -52.14 14.59
CA THR A 125 -29.67 -50.69 14.37
C THR A 125 -29.35 -49.95 15.64
N GLN A 126 -28.78 -48.75 15.55
CA GLN A 126 -28.49 -47.93 16.73
C GLN A 126 -29.78 -47.35 17.36
N GLN A 127 -30.76 -47.03 16.52
CA GLN A 127 -32.00 -46.37 16.97
C GLN A 127 -33.06 -47.34 17.50
N ALA A 128 -33.19 -48.51 16.87
CA ALA A 128 -34.31 -49.42 17.16
C ALA A 128 -33.88 -50.82 17.61
N GLY A 129 -32.57 -51.10 17.77
CA GLY A 129 -32.07 -52.45 18.02
C GLY A 129 -32.27 -53.36 16.81
N TYR A 130 -32.61 -54.63 17.04
CA TYR A 130 -32.78 -55.61 15.93
C TYR A 130 -34.09 -55.35 15.19
N ILE A 131 -33.97 -55.25 13.85
CA ILE A 131 -35.08 -55.15 12.91
C ILE A 131 -35.03 -56.30 11.91
N ASN A 132 -36.17 -56.68 11.34
CA ASN A 132 -36.29 -57.69 10.32
C ASN A 132 -35.64 -57.21 9.01
N GLY A 133 -35.15 -58.15 8.19
CA GLY A 133 -34.67 -57.84 6.87
C GLY A 133 -35.72 -57.20 5.96
N ASN A 134 -35.29 -56.48 4.96
CA ASN A 134 -36.19 -55.85 3.99
C ASN A 134 -36.90 -56.92 3.11
N PRO A 135 -38.25 -56.99 3.16
CA PRO A 135 -38.99 -57.97 2.41
C PRO A 135 -38.87 -57.80 0.87
N ASN A 136 -38.43 -56.63 0.41
CA ASN A 136 -38.25 -56.33 -1.01
C ASN A 136 -36.92 -56.88 -1.57
N PHE A 137 -36.02 -57.40 -0.69
CA PHE A 137 -34.66 -57.76 -1.03
C PHE A 137 -34.43 -59.29 -1.13
N GLY A 138 -33.72 -59.72 -2.19
CA GLY A 138 -33.04 -60.97 -2.19
C GLY A 138 -31.66 -60.90 -1.53
N PRO A 139 -30.93 -62.00 -1.41
CA PRO A 139 -29.71 -62.11 -0.59
C PRO A 139 -28.59 -61.07 -0.88
N ASN A 140 -28.55 -60.49 -2.09
CA ASN A 140 -27.52 -59.54 -2.51
C ASN A 140 -28.06 -58.19 -2.98
N ASP A 141 -29.26 -57.81 -2.58
CA ASP A 141 -30.00 -56.67 -3.13
C ASP A 141 -29.76 -55.33 -2.36
N ALA A 142 -28.70 -55.24 -1.57
CA ALA A 142 -28.42 -53.98 -0.86
C ALA A 142 -28.11 -52.79 -1.81
N ALA A 143 -28.71 -51.63 -1.56
CA ALA A 143 -28.52 -50.41 -2.36
C ALA A 143 -27.18 -49.71 -2.03
N ARG A 144 -26.54 -49.20 -3.04
CA ARG A 144 -25.40 -48.29 -2.89
C ARG A 144 -25.83 -46.82 -2.74
N VAL A 145 -26.95 -46.45 -3.40
CA VAL A 145 -27.56 -45.12 -3.32
C VAL A 145 -29.05 -45.29 -3.03
N ILE A 146 -29.54 -44.60 -2.01
CA ILE A 146 -30.97 -44.61 -1.66
C ILE A 146 -31.52 -43.20 -1.96
N VAL A 147 -32.39 -43.13 -2.97
CA VAL A 147 -33.03 -41.88 -3.36
C VAL A 147 -34.41 -41.84 -2.74
N ASN A 148 -34.67 -40.80 -1.92
CA ASN A 148 -35.96 -40.50 -1.33
C ASN A 148 -36.49 -39.19 -1.97
N GLN A 149 -37.44 -39.31 -2.91
CA GLN A 149 -38.05 -38.20 -3.62
C GLN A 149 -39.45 -37.89 -3.10
N VAL A 150 -39.69 -36.64 -2.77
CA VAL A 150 -41.02 -36.17 -2.36
C VAL A 150 -41.75 -35.56 -3.54
N ASN A 151 -42.98 -35.99 -3.81
CA ASN A 151 -43.79 -35.57 -4.97
C ASN A 151 -44.97 -34.65 -4.58
N SER A 152 -45.09 -34.32 -3.27
CA SER A 152 -46.15 -33.38 -2.79
C SER A 152 -45.69 -31.96 -2.83
N ASN A 153 -46.57 -31.04 -2.37
CA ASN A 153 -46.35 -29.61 -2.30
C ASN A 153 -45.88 -29.16 -0.89
N SER A 154 -45.55 -30.09 0.01
CA SER A 154 -45.12 -29.76 1.38
C SER A 154 -43.59 -29.90 1.53
N PRO A 155 -42.87 -28.95 2.17
CA PRO A 155 -41.41 -29.09 2.45
C PRO A 155 -41.17 -30.21 3.46
N SER A 156 -40.03 -30.85 3.38
CA SER A 156 -39.58 -31.91 4.31
C SER A 156 -38.94 -31.31 5.59
N GLN A 157 -39.17 -31.94 6.72
CA GLN A 157 -38.61 -31.56 8.01
C GLN A 157 -37.69 -32.66 8.55
N LEU A 158 -36.42 -32.33 8.78
CA LEU A 158 -35.41 -33.24 9.30
C LEU A 158 -35.06 -32.82 10.74
N ARG A 159 -35.69 -33.44 11.74
CA ARG A 159 -35.54 -33.09 13.18
C ARG A 159 -34.80 -34.15 13.99
N GLY A 160 -34.46 -35.27 13.38
CA GLY A 160 -33.77 -36.40 14.01
C GLY A 160 -32.86 -37.13 13.07
N TYR A 161 -32.31 -38.25 13.50
CA TYR A 161 -31.33 -39.00 12.73
C TYR A 161 -32.06 -39.95 11.76
N LEU A 162 -31.51 -40.03 10.54
CA LEU A 162 -31.87 -41.06 9.53
C LEU A 162 -30.79 -42.13 9.49
N GLU A 163 -31.16 -43.36 9.90
CA GLU A 163 -30.23 -44.51 9.95
C GLU A 163 -30.40 -45.39 8.72
N VAL A 164 -29.31 -45.74 8.05
CA VAL A 164 -29.30 -46.85 7.06
C VAL A 164 -29.01 -48.15 7.78
N ALA A 165 -30.00 -49.04 7.84
CA ALA A 165 -29.81 -50.35 8.44
C ALA A 165 -29.10 -51.30 7.44
N GLY A 166 -28.10 -52.03 7.90
CA GLY A 166 -27.34 -53.00 7.08
C GLY A 166 -26.18 -52.38 6.34
N GLN A 167 -26.14 -52.56 5.02
CA GLN A 167 -25.03 -52.04 4.20
C GLN A 167 -25.03 -50.51 4.16
N ARG A 168 -23.86 -49.91 4.42
CA ARG A 168 -23.67 -48.44 4.33
C ARG A 168 -23.99 -47.95 2.92
N ALA A 169 -24.72 -46.87 2.77
CA ALA A 169 -25.13 -46.34 1.50
C ALA A 169 -25.04 -44.82 1.45
N GLN A 170 -25.08 -44.26 0.23
CA GLN A 170 -25.34 -42.86 0.00
C GLN A 170 -26.84 -42.57 0.10
N VAL A 171 -27.22 -41.48 0.73
CA VAL A 171 -28.63 -41.09 0.90
C VAL A 171 -28.92 -39.78 0.24
N VAL A 172 -29.92 -39.76 -0.62
CA VAL A 172 -30.45 -38.56 -1.24
C VAL A 172 -31.83 -38.26 -0.70
N ILE A 173 -32.08 -37.03 -0.27
CA ILE A 173 -33.42 -36.51 0.06
C ILE A 173 -33.71 -35.40 -0.92
N ALA A 174 -34.65 -35.60 -1.82
CA ALA A 174 -35.02 -34.68 -2.88
C ALA A 174 -36.44 -34.17 -2.67
N ASN A 175 -36.60 -32.88 -2.42
CA ASN A 175 -37.92 -32.23 -2.28
C ASN A 175 -37.93 -30.84 -2.96
N PRO A 176 -38.57 -30.72 -4.13
CA PRO A 176 -38.63 -29.42 -4.85
C PRO A 176 -39.27 -28.26 -4.05
N ASN A 177 -40.04 -28.56 -3.01
CA ASN A 177 -40.72 -27.56 -2.21
C ASN A 177 -39.91 -27.08 -0.99
N GLY A 178 -38.71 -27.64 -0.79
CA GLY A 178 -37.75 -27.23 0.23
C GLY A 178 -37.50 -28.28 1.30
N LEU A 179 -36.45 -28.03 2.06
CA LEU A 179 -36.04 -28.85 3.19
C LEU A 179 -35.72 -27.95 4.39
N MET A 180 -36.20 -28.34 5.56
CA MET A 180 -35.89 -27.71 6.85
C MET A 180 -35.16 -28.71 7.73
N VAL A 181 -33.95 -28.33 8.18
CA VAL A 181 -33.14 -29.16 9.10
C VAL A 181 -33.06 -28.49 10.45
N ASP A 182 -33.50 -29.18 11.50
CA ASP A 182 -33.52 -28.71 12.88
C ASP A 182 -33.14 -29.86 13.84
N GLY A 183 -31.84 -30.16 13.93
CA GLY A 183 -31.30 -31.28 14.67
C GLY A 183 -31.23 -32.58 13.87
N GLY A 184 -31.24 -32.49 12.54
CA GLY A 184 -31.06 -33.64 11.64
C GLY A 184 -29.63 -34.18 11.63
N GLY A 185 -29.50 -35.46 11.33
CA GLY A 185 -28.23 -36.18 11.16
C GLY A 185 -28.41 -37.49 10.45
N PHE A 186 -27.34 -38.21 10.25
CA PHE A 186 -27.36 -39.51 9.56
C PHE A 186 -26.54 -40.55 10.33
N ILE A 187 -26.94 -41.82 10.24
CA ILE A 187 -26.21 -42.96 10.81
C ILE A 187 -25.96 -43.97 9.70
N ASN A 188 -24.73 -44.50 9.63
CA ASN A 188 -24.31 -45.51 8.64
C ASN A 188 -24.51 -45.05 7.19
N THR A 189 -24.29 -43.73 6.96
CA THR A 189 -24.36 -43.09 5.62
C THR A 189 -22.97 -42.61 5.21
N SER A 190 -22.58 -42.80 3.95
CA SER A 190 -21.30 -42.33 3.44
C SER A 190 -21.38 -40.91 2.88
N ARG A 191 -22.47 -40.58 2.15
CA ARG A 191 -22.73 -39.30 1.55
C ARG A 191 -24.20 -38.94 1.74
N ALA A 192 -24.48 -37.75 2.17
CA ALA A 192 -25.84 -37.20 2.24
C ALA A 192 -26.01 -36.07 1.25
N THR A 193 -26.97 -36.19 0.33
CA THR A 193 -27.35 -35.15 -0.61
C THR A 193 -28.75 -34.65 -0.26
N LEU A 194 -28.86 -33.43 0.21
CA LEU A 194 -30.12 -32.72 0.43
C LEU A 194 -30.32 -31.81 -0.78
N THR A 195 -31.43 -31.98 -1.49
CA THR A 195 -31.67 -31.23 -2.72
C THR A 195 -33.12 -30.79 -2.89
N THR A 196 -33.31 -29.60 -3.46
CA THR A 196 -34.58 -29.13 -3.98
C THR A 196 -34.72 -29.46 -5.49
N GLY A 197 -33.73 -30.13 -6.06
CA GLY A 197 -33.78 -30.57 -7.44
C GLY A 197 -34.56 -31.89 -7.63
N THR A 198 -35.14 -32.06 -8.81
CA THR A 198 -35.71 -33.33 -9.23
C THR A 198 -34.59 -34.24 -9.70
N PRO A 199 -34.49 -35.48 -9.17
CA PRO A 199 -33.48 -36.46 -9.62
C PRO A 199 -33.66 -36.83 -11.07
N ASN A 200 -32.54 -36.97 -11.80
CA ASN A 200 -32.44 -37.44 -13.16
C ASN A 200 -31.72 -38.80 -13.19
N PHE A 201 -32.23 -39.75 -13.94
CA PHE A 201 -31.65 -41.09 -14.05
C PHE A 201 -31.20 -41.36 -15.48
N ALA A 202 -30.10 -42.11 -15.65
CA ALA A 202 -29.67 -42.63 -16.92
C ALA A 202 -30.48 -43.87 -17.29
N GLY A 203 -30.34 -44.37 -18.55
CA GLY A 203 -31.09 -45.49 -19.05
C GLY A 203 -30.84 -46.84 -18.32
N ASP A 204 -29.75 -46.97 -17.61
CA ASP A 204 -29.38 -48.09 -16.74
C ASP A 204 -29.93 -47.96 -15.31
N GLY A 205 -30.69 -46.88 -15.01
CA GLY A 205 -31.19 -46.57 -13.68
C GLY A 205 -30.19 -45.96 -12.74
N SER A 206 -28.96 -45.57 -13.18
CA SER A 206 -28.02 -44.81 -12.36
C SER A 206 -28.48 -43.38 -12.17
N LEU A 207 -28.20 -42.80 -11.00
CA LEU A 207 -28.48 -41.42 -10.72
C LEU A 207 -27.46 -40.52 -11.44
N SER A 208 -27.91 -39.72 -12.41
CA SER A 208 -27.06 -38.86 -13.21
C SER A 208 -26.92 -37.45 -12.62
N GLY A 209 -27.96 -36.93 -11.96
CA GLY A 209 -27.92 -35.57 -11.39
C GLY A 209 -29.29 -35.08 -10.94
N PHE A 210 -29.38 -33.74 -10.83
CA PHE A 210 -30.57 -33.05 -10.34
C PHE A 210 -30.89 -31.82 -11.16
N ASN A 211 -32.16 -31.57 -11.45
CA ASN A 211 -32.62 -30.28 -11.99
C ASN A 211 -33.20 -29.42 -10.86
N VAL A 212 -32.42 -28.50 -10.36
CA VAL A 212 -32.81 -27.50 -9.35
C VAL A 212 -33.41 -26.33 -10.06
N THR A 213 -34.72 -26.11 -9.92
CA THR A 213 -35.41 -24.95 -10.50
C THR A 213 -35.88 -23.95 -9.45
N GLY A 214 -36.05 -24.39 -8.22
CA GLY A 214 -36.60 -23.60 -7.09
C GLY A 214 -36.32 -24.23 -5.75
N GLY A 215 -37.04 -23.77 -4.71
CA GLY A 215 -36.98 -24.31 -3.37
C GLY A 215 -35.75 -23.85 -2.57
N ASN A 216 -35.86 -23.95 -1.23
CA ASN A 216 -34.80 -23.53 -0.29
C ASN A 216 -34.46 -24.68 0.66
N ILE A 217 -33.20 -24.74 1.09
CA ILE A 217 -32.76 -25.53 2.24
C ILE A 217 -32.52 -24.58 3.40
N THR A 218 -33.16 -24.79 4.53
CA THR A 218 -32.98 -23.97 5.75
C THR A 218 -32.50 -24.85 6.88
N VAL A 219 -31.33 -24.49 7.45
CA VAL A 219 -30.79 -25.12 8.66
C VAL A 219 -30.99 -24.19 9.84
N GLN A 220 -31.72 -24.63 10.88
CA GLN A 220 -32.08 -23.80 12.00
C GLN A 220 -32.10 -24.61 13.31
N GLY A 221 -32.43 -23.94 14.43
CA GLY A 221 -32.64 -24.58 15.73
C GLY A 221 -31.42 -25.35 16.22
N ALA A 222 -31.52 -26.68 16.30
CA ALA A 222 -30.43 -27.54 16.73
C ALA A 222 -29.38 -27.85 15.62
N GLY A 223 -29.55 -27.28 14.43
CA GLY A 223 -28.57 -27.35 13.33
C GLY A 223 -28.59 -28.66 12.56
N PHE A 224 -27.49 -28.96 11.91
CA PHE A 224 -27.25 -30.16 11.11
C PHE A 224 -25.91 -30.80 11.49
N ASN A 225 -25.95 -31.97 12.11
CA ASN A 225 -24.75 -32.72 12.48
C ASN A 225 -24.54 -33.90 11.53
N ALA A 226 -23.55 -33.74 10.64
CA ALA A 226 -23.13 -34.76 9.68
C ALA A 226 -21.60 -34.97 9.74
N SER A 227 -20.99 -34.80 10.90
CA SER A 227 -19.53 -34.88 11.12
C SER A 227 -18.97 -36.30 10.94
N ASP A 228 -19.81 -37.31 10.94
CA ASP A 228 -19.46 -38.70 10.71
C ASP A 228 -19.52 -39.12 9.23
N LEU A 229 -20.18 -38.32 8.37
CA LEU A 229 -20.28 -38.58 6.92
C LEU A 229 -18.97 -38.15 6.21
N ASP A 230 -18.69 -38.87 5.12
CA ASP A 230 -17.53 -38.49 4.29
C ASP A 230 -17.82 -37.24 3.48
N GLN A 231 -19.09 -37.00 3.03
CA GLN A 231 -19.47 -35.86 2.22
C GLN A 231 -20.94 -35.46 2.47
N VAL A 232 -21.17 -34.16 2.46
CA VAL A 232 -22.50 -33.54 2.50
C VAL A 232 -22.66 -32.58 1.33
N ASP A 233 -23.76 -32.72 0.59
CA ASP A 233 -24.13 -31.82 -0.50
C ASP A 233 -25.47 -31.15 -0.21
N LEU A 234 -25.50 -29.83 -0.28
CA LEU A 234 -26.70 -29.02 -0.22
C LEU A 234 -26.92 -28.38 -1.59
N LEU A 235 -27.92 -28.90 -2.33
CA LEU A 235 -28.19 -28.48 -3.72
C LEU A 235 -29.57 -27.85 -3.80
N ALA A 236 -29.66 -26.52 -3.86
CA ALA A 236 -30.93 -25.80 -3.84
C ALA A 236 -30.82 -24.47 -4.58
N ARG A 237 -31.96 -23.85 -4.88
CA ARG A 237 -31.90 -22.49 -5.43
C ARG A 237 -31.37 -21.47 -4.41
N ALA A 238 -31.71 -21.66 -3.10
CA ALA A 238 -31.07 -20.93 -2.00
C ALA A 238 -30.86 -21.81 -0.78
N VAL A 239 -29.84 -21.49 0.03
CA VAL A 239 -29.51 -22.16 1.29
C VAL A 239 -29.38 -21.12 2.39
N GLN A 240 -30.08 -21.33 3.50
CA GLN A 240 -30.03 -20.49 4.70
C GLN A 240 -29.47 -21.29 5.88
N ALA A 241 -28.34 -20.87 6.41
CA ALA A 241 -27.72 -21.45 7.60
C ALA A 241 -27.93 -20.53 8.80
N ASN A 242 -29.05 -20.74 9.51
CA ASN A 242 -29.40 -20.01 10.73
C ASN A 242 -28.93 -20.72 12.00
N ALA A 243 -28.32 -21.91 11.87
CA ALA A 243 -27.69 -22.70 12.91
C ALA A 243 -26.44 -23.39 12.34
N ALA A 244 -25.71 -24.11 13.20
CA ALA A 244 -24.45 -24.76 12.80
C ALA A 244 -24.68 -25.97 11.89
N ILE A 245 -23.82 -26.09 10.87
CA ILE A 245 -23.68 -27.25 9.98
C ILE A 245 -22.30 -27.86 10.25
N TYR A 246 -22.24 -29.14 10.61
CA TYR A 246 -21.00 -29.88 10.80
C TYR A 246 -20.89 -30.97 9.74
N ALA A 247 -19.76 -31.06 9.04
CA ALA A 247 -19.49 -32.07 8.02
C ALA A 247 -17.97 -32.38 7.97
N LYS A 248 -17.58 -33.41 7.23
CA LYS A 248 -16.17 -33.56 6.78
C LYS A 248 -15.96 -32.74 5.52
N ASP A 249 -16.59 -33.11 4.42
CA ASP A 249 -16.60 -32.33 3.19
C ASP A 249 -17.99 -31.73 2.97
N LEU A 250 -18.07 -30.39 2.93
CA LEU A 250 -19.32 -29.67 2.72
C LEU A 250 -19.31 -28.99 1.36
N ASN A 251 -20.26 -29.38 0.52
CA ASN A 251 -20.50 -28.72 -0.77
C ASN A 251 -21.90 -28.07 -0.74
N VAL A 252 -21.96 -26.80 -1.09
CA VAL A 252 -23.23 -26.05 -1.23
C VAL A 252 -23.27 -25.47 -2.63
N VAL A 253 -24.20 -25.95 -3.45
CA VAL A 253 -24.40 -25.47 -4.82
C VAL A 253 -25.78 -24.84 -4.92
N THR A 254 -25.82 -23.56 -5.24
CA THR A 254 -27.06 -22.78 -5.28
C THR A 254 -27.28 -22.12 -6.63
N GLY A 255 -28.55 -21.81 -6.89
CA GLY A 255 -29.05 -21.28 -8.15
C GLY A 255 -29.90 -22.29 -8.92
N ALA A 256 -30.52 -21.81 -9.99
CA ALA A 256 -31.26 -22.70 -10.89
C ALA A 256 -30.28 -23.43 -11.81
N ASN A 257 -30.09 -24.75 -11.55
CA ASN A 257 -29.02 -25.55 -12.18
C ASN A 257 -29.45 -26.97 -12.52
N ALA A 258 -28.91 -27.50 -13.60
CA ALA A 258 -28.70 -28.94 -13.77
C ALA A 258 -27.36 -29.29 -13.09
N VAL A 259 -27.38 -30.11 -12.04
CA VAL A 259 -26.22 -30.47 -11.22
C VAL A 259 -25.89 -31.94 -11.46
N ASP A 260 -24.67 -32.25 -11.89
CA ASP A 260 -24.16 -33.62 -12.01
C ASP A 260 -23.97 -34.24 -10.62
N TYR A 261 -24.41 -35.49 -10.44
CA TYR A 261 -24.37 -36.14 -9.13
C TYR A 261 -22.94 -36.48 -8.65
N ASN A 262 -22.06 -36.85 -9.55
CA ASN A 262 -20.71 -37.30 -9.16
C ASN A 262 -19.74 -36.12 -8.98
N THR A 263 -19.77 -35.17 -9.90
CA THR A 263 -18.81 -34.06 -9.95
C THR A 263 -19.30 -32.78 -9.29
N LEU A 264 -20.61 -32.66 -9.04
CA LEU A 264 -21.31 -31.44 -8.59
C LEU A 264 -21.17 -30.27 -9.56
N ALA A 265 -20.75 -30.56 -10.81
CA ALA A 265 -20.72 -29.54 -11.86
C ALA A 265 -22.15 -29.02 -12.12
N ALA A 266 -22.29 -27.68 -12.06
CA ALA A 266 -23.58 -27.03 -12.17
C ALA A 266 -23.67 -26.24 -13.47
N THR A 267 -24.66 -26.56 -14.28
CA THR A 267 -25.00 -25.86 -15.52
C THR A 267 -26.28 -25.05 -15.28
N PRO A 268 -26.26 -23.72 -15.44
CA PRO A 268 -27.45 -22.89 -15.24
C PRO A 268 -28.61 -23.30 -16.15
N ILE A 269 -29.82 -23.37 -15.59
CA ILE A 269 -31.08 -23.61 -16.29
C ILE A 269 -32.11 -22.52 -15.92
N ALA A 270 -33.28 -22.55 -16.56
CA ALA A 270 -34.35 -21.63 -16.18
C ALA A 270 -34.90 -21.94 -14.78
N GLY A 271 -34.93 -20.94 -13.92
CA GLY A 271 -35.50 -21.02 -12.58
C GLY A 271 -37.01 -20.84 -12.57
N SER A 272 -37.70 -21.39 -11.56
CA SER A 272 -39.13 -21.19 -11.33
C SER A 272 -39.32 -19.96 -10.42
N GLY A 273 -40.09 -18.97 -10.90
CA GLY A 273 -40.37 -17.74 -10.14
C GLY A 273 -39.20 -16.76 -10.07
N ALA A 274 -39.29 -15.75 -9.21
CA ALA A 274 -38.28 -14.71 -9.03
C ALA A 274 -36.98 -15.27 -8.45
N ALA A 275 -35.84 -14.69 -8.85
CA ALA A 275 -34.53 -15.04 -8.26
C ALA A 275 -34.51 -14.68 -6.76
N PRO A 276 -33.83 -15.47 -5.92
CA PRO A 276 -33.66 -15.12 -4.51
C PRO A 276 -32.79 -13.88 -4.38
N GLY A 277 -32.99 -13.07 -3.31
CA GLY A 277 -32.14 -11.91 -3.02
C GLY A 277 -30.70 -12.30 -2.66
N VAL A 278 -30.54 -13.47 -2.01
CA VAL A 278 -29.25 -14.07 -1.63
C VAL A 278 -29.36 -15.57 -1.87
N SER A 279 -28.34 -16.15 -2.48
CA SER A 279 -28.33 -17.61 -2.76
C SER A 279 -27.81 -18.45 -1.59
N ILE A 280 -26.85 -17.95 -0.82
CA ILE A 280 -26.33 -18.56 0.41
C ILE A 280 -26.30 -17.48 1.47
N ASP A 281 -27.08 -17.66 2.55
CA ASP A 281 -27.11 -16.74 3.68
C ASP A 281 -26.74 -17.47 4.97
N VAL A 282 -25.59 -17.12 5.55
CA VAL A 282 -25.14 -17.60 6.85
C VAL A 282 -25.39 -16.49 7.87
N SER A 283 -26.40 -16.67 8.70
CA SER A 283 -26.78 -15.68 9.70
C SER A 283 -25.76 -15.54 10.83
N ASN A 284 -25.89 -14.52 11.68
CA ASN A 284 -24.97 -14.30 12.81
C ASN A 284 -24.90 -15.49 13.80
N LEU A 285 -25.95 -16.27 13.92
CA LEU A 285 -26.01 -17.48 14.75
C LEU A 285 -25.67 -18.75 13.96
N GLY A 286 -25.59 -18.64 12.62
CA GLY A 286 -25.26 -19.72 11.70
C GLY A 286 -23.76 -19.96 11.65
N GLY A 287 -23.40 -21.13 11.15
CA GLY A 287 -22.00 -21.47 10.87
C GLY A 287 -21.88 -22.74 10.06
N MET A 288 -20.81 -22.83 9.28
CA MET A 288 -20.43 -24.02 8.52
C MET A 288 -19.04 -24.45 9.00
N TYR A 289 -18.95 -25.65 9.53
CA TYR A 289 -17.74 -26.23 10.11
C TYR A 289 -17.47 -27.55 9.41
N ALA A 290 -16.39 -27.61 8.64
CA ALA A 290 -16.00 -28.81 7.93
C ALA A 290 -14.48 -28.91 7.77
N ASN A 291 -13.96 -30.05 7.31
CA ASN A 291 -12.56 -30.12 6.89
C ASN A 291 -12.35 -29.27 5.64
N ARG A 292 -13.26 -29.36 4.67
CA ARG A 292 -13.25 -28.61 3.43
C ARG A 292 -14.65 -28.03 3.17
N ILE A 293 -14.71 -26.79 2.66
CA ILE A 293 -15.98 -26.12 2.32
C ILE A 293 -15.93 -25.59 0.90
N VAL A 294 -16.93 -25.90 0.11
CA VAL A 294 -17.14 -25.35 -1.23
C VAL A 294 -18.53 -24.74 -1.32
N LEU A 295 -18.61 -23.44 -1.56
CA LEU A 295 -19.84 -22.68 -1.74
C LEU A 295 -19.88 -22.12 -3.16
N VAL A 296 -20.89 -22.48 -3.93
CA VAL A 296 -21.06 -22.07 -5.33
C VAL A 296 -22.44 -21.47 -5.53
N GLY A 297 -22.50 -20.21 -5.94
CA GLY A 297 -23.69 -19.51 -6.39
C GLY A 297 -23.62 -19.23 -7.88
N THR A 298 -24.49 -19.80 -8.68
CA THR A 298 -24.40 -19.73 -10.16
C THR A 298 -25.32 -18.70 -10.80
N GLU A 299 -26.32 -18.22 -10.05
CA GLU A 299 -27.32 -17.30 -10.60
C GLU A 299 -26.81 -15.87 -10.70
N ASN A 300 -26.89 -15.27 -11.89
CA ASN A 300 -26.36 -13.92 -12.16
C ASN A 300 -27.00 -12.87 -11.26
N GLY A 301 -26.19 -12.03 -10.64
CA GLY A 301 -26.61 -10.94 -9.75
C GLY A 301 -27.09 -11.41 -8.38
N VAL A 302 -27.12 -12.72 -8.11
CA VAL A 302 -27.51 -13.28 -6.81
C VAL A 302 -26.25 -13.53 -5.98
N GLY A 303 -26.13 -12.82 -4.85
CA GLY A 303 -24.94 -12.85 -4.00
C GLY A 303 -24.92 -13.97 -2.96
N VAL A 304 -23.81 -13.99 -2.24
CA VAL A 304 -23.57 -14.83 -1.06
C VAL A 304 -23.29 -13.91 0.14
N SER A 305 -23.93 -14.17 1.28
CA SER A 305 -23.78 -13.41 2.50
C SER A 305 -23.40 -14.33 3.66
N SER A 306 -22.27 -14.05 4.33
CA SER A 306 -21.88 -14.72 5.56
C SER A 306 -21.66 -13.68 6.68
N LYS A 307 -22.56 -13.69 7.66
CA LYS A 307 -22.43 -12.92 8.91
C LYS A 307 -22.00 -13.80 10.08
N GLY A 308 -22.06 -15.11 9.90
CA GLY A 308 -21.65 -16.12 10.88
C GLY A 308 -20.24 -16.63 10.64
N VAL A 309 -20.02 -17.91 10.93
CA VAL A 309 -18.71 -18.55 10.84
C VAL A 309 -18.63 -19.50 9.65
N LEU A 310 -17.59 -19.34 8.83
CA LEU A 310 -17.17 -20.33 7.86
C LEU A 310 -15.78 -20.85 8.28
N ALA A 311 -15.67 -22.12 8.61
CA ALA A 311 -14.45 -22.71 9.15
C ALA A 311 -14.09 -24.03 8.44
N ALA A 312 -13.12 -23.96 7.52
CA ALA A 312 -12.49 -25.15 6.92
C ALA A 312 -11.30 -25.57 7.80
N GLN A 313 -11.51 -26.66 8.60
CA GLN A 313 -10.60 -26.99 9.71
C GLN A 313 -9.38 -27.83 9.29
N ALA A 314 -9.43 -28.52 8.14
CA ALA A 314 -8.35 -29.38 7.66
C ALA A 314 -8.10 -29.26 6.14
N GLY A 315 -8.51 -28.15 5.51
CA GLY A 315 -8.36 -27.95 4.06
C GLY A 315 -8.81 -26.57 3.61
N ASP A 316 -9.23 -26.51 2.36
CA ASP A 316 -9.53 -25.25 1.67
C ASP A 316 -10.97 -24.80 1.87
N LEU A 317 -11.17 -23.49 1.76
CA LEU A 317 -12.48 -22.85 1.67
C LEU A 317 -12.59 -22.16 0.31
N ILE A 318 -13.56 -22.59 -0.51
CA ILE A 318 -13.77 -22.08 -1.85
C ILE A 318 -15.14 -21.40 -1.90
N LEU A 319 -15.17 -20.13 -2.29
CA LEU A 319 -16.35 -19.30 -2.44
C LEU A 319 -16.43 -18.78 -3.86
N THR A 320 -17.49 -19.15 -4.59
CA THR A 320 -17.71 -18.64 -5.95
C THR A 320 -19.13 -18.16 -6.10
N THR A 321 -19.33 -16.92 -6.60
CA THR A 321 -20.66 -16.38 -6.87
C THR A 321 -20.68 -15.51 -8.12
N GLN A 322 -21.80 -15.55 -8.85
CA GLN A 322 -22.08 -14.67 -9.98
C GLN A 322 -22.73 -13.34 -9.54
N GLY A 323 -22.88 -13.11 -8.25
CA GLY A 323 -23.30 -11.85 -7.65
C GLY A 323 -22.23 -11.29 -6.75
N LYS A 324 -22.65 -10.57 -5.70
CA LYS A 324 -21.77 -9.97 -4.68
C LYS A 324 -21.49 -10.95 -3.54
N LEU A 325 -20.25 -11.00 -3.07
CA LEU A 325 -19.83 -11.78 -1.90
C LEU A 325 -19.68 -10.85 -0.68
N VAL A 326 -20.42 -11.12 0.39
CA VAL A 326 -20.35 -10.37 1.65
C VAL A 326 -19.82 -11.29 2.75
N LEU A 327 -18.67 -10.92 3.32
CA LEU A 327 -17.97 -11.61 4.42
C LEU A 327 -17.93 -10.70 5.65
N ALA A 328 -19.04 -10.67 6.39
CA ALA A 328 -19.18 -9.81 7.58
C ALA A 328 -18.86 -10.55 8.89
N GLY A 329 -18.80 -11.89 8.86
CA GLY A 329 -18.47 -12.72 10.01
C GLY A 329 -17.00 -13.17 10.00
N ARG A 330 -16.79 -14.40 10.47
CA ARG A 330 -15.46 -15.02 10.54
C ARG A 330 -15.32 -16.09 9.47
N THR A 331 -14.36 -15.93 8.58
CA THR A 331 -14.04 -16.85 7.49
C THR A 331 -12.61 -17.36 7.64
N ASN A 332 -12.46 -18.64 8.01
CA ASN A 332 -11.14 -19.22 8.30
C ASN A 332 -10.92 -20.51 7.52
N ALA A 333 -9.68 -20.75 7.10
CA ALA A 333 -9.24 -22.04 6.57
C ALA A 333 -7.86 -22.42 7.13
N SER A 334 -7.64 -23.71 7.38
CA SER A 334 -6.31 -24.25 7.63
C SER A 334 -5.52 -24.44 6.32
N GLY A 335 -6.20 -24.60 5.20
CA GLY A 335 -5.67 -24.54 3.85
C GLY A 335 -5.74 -23.14 3.28
N ASN A 336 -6.12 -23.04 1.99
CA ASN A 336 -6.32 -21.79 1.27
C ASN A 336 -7.76 -21.30 1.37
N ILE A 337 -7.93 -19.99 1.22
CA ILE A 337 -9.21 -19.36 0.93
C ILE A 337 -9.17 -18.82 -0.50
N THR A 338 -10.08 -19.31 -1.34
CA THR A 338 -10.31 -18.79 -2.68
C THR A 338 -11.70 -18.18 -2.74
N ALA A 339 -11.78 -16.87 -2.97
CA ALA A 339 -13.03 -16.15 -3.07
C ALA A 339 -13.16 -15.46 -4.44
N SER A 340 -14.15 -15.88 -5.23
CA SER A 340 -14.43 -15.30 -6.55
C SER A 340 -15.85 -14.79 -6.62
N ALA A 341 -16.02 -13.51 -6.97
CA ALA A 341 -17.33 -12.88 -7.10
C ALA A 341 -17.36 -11.95 -8.30
N ARG A 342 -18.42 -11.99 -9.10
CA ARG A 342 -18.53 -11.11 -10.26
C ARG A 342 -18.76 -9.65 -9.86
N ASP A 343 -19.73 -9.40 -8.98
CA ASP A 343 -20.25 -8.04 -8.74
C ASP A 343 -19.57 -7.32 -7.56
N GLY A 344 -18.53 -7.91 -6.97
CA GLY A 344 -17.73 -7.31 -5.88
C GLY A 344 -17.61 -8.22 -4.65
N ILE A 345 -16.67 -7.86 -3.79
CA ILE A 345 -16.41 -8.54 -2.51
C ILE A 345 -16.41 -7.49 -1.40
N ASP A 346 -17.27 -7.66 -0.40
CA ASP A 346 -17.27 -6.86 0.83
C ASP A 346 -16.78 -7.71 2.00
N ASN A 347 -15.61 -7.36 2.55
CA ASN A 347 -15.05 -7.98 3.74
C ASN A 347 -15.05 -6.98 4.91
N SER A 348 -16.06 -7.04 5.75
CA SER A 348 -16.13 -6.27 7.00
C SER A 348 -15.77 -7.11 8.23
N GLY A 349 -15.69 -8.43 8.07
CA GLY A 349 -15.31 -9.38 9.10
C GLY A 349 -13.81 -9.74 9.07
N THR A 350 -13.50 -10.93 9.52
CA THR A 350 -12.14 -11.49 9.49
C THR A 350 -12.10 -12.65 8.51
N THR A 351 -11.30 -12.52 7.46
CA THR A 351 -10.97 -13.58 6.50
C THR A 351 -9.50 -13.93 6.66
N TYR A 352 -9.22 -15.17 7.10
CA TYR A 352 -7.86 -15.60 7.42
C TYR A 352 -7.59 -17.05 7.02
N ALA A 353 -6.49 -17.29 6.32
CA ALA A 353 -6.02 -18.61 5.93
C ALA A 353 -4.64 -18.93 6.55
N GLN A 354 -4.42 -20.17 6.98
CA GLN A 354 -3.09 -20.60 7.39
C GLN A 354 -2.13 -20.83 6.20
N GLN A 355 -2.67 -21.03 5.00
CA GLN A 355 -1.87 -21.03 3.77
C GLN A 355 -2.07 -19.69 3.05
N GLY A 356 -2.79 -19.69 1.94
CA GLY A 356 -2.95 -18.48 1.13
C GLY A 356 -4.38 -17.96 1.06
N VAL A 357 -4.52 -16.67 0.81
CA VAL A 357 -5.80 -16.04 0.44
C VAL A 357 -5.71 -15.54 -0.99
N SER A 358 -6.66 -15.95 -1.82
CA SER A 358 -6.83 -15.44 -3.18
C SER A 358 -8.23 -14.89 -3.36
N THR A 359 -8.34 -13.63 -3.73
CA THR A 359 -9.61 -12.99 -4.05
C THR A 359 -9.62 -12.48 -5.48
N ASN A 360 -10.71 -12.74 -6.21
CA ASN A 360 -10.89 -12.29 -7.58
C ASN A 360 -12.28 -11.71 -7.80
N THR A 361 -12.36 -10.49 -8.33
CA THR A 361 -13.64 -9.86 -8.69
C THR A 361 -13.47 -8.87 -9.84
N SER A 362 -14.43 -8.83 -10.77
CA SER A 362 -14.49 -7.73 -11.75
C SER A 362 -15.07 -6.43 -11.17
N GLY A 363 -15.76 -6.52 -10.03
CA GLY A 363 -16.28 -5.38 -9.29
C GLY A 363 -15.27 -4.79 -8.30
N THR A 364 -15.78 -4.09 -7.28
CA THR A 364 -14.96 -3.51 -6.20
C THR A 364 -14.75 -4.53 -5.08
N LEU A 365 -13.51 -4.65 -4.61
CA LEU A 365 -13.21 -5.26 -3.32
C LEU A 365 -13.20 -4.16 -2.24
N THR A 366 -14.16 -4.24 -1.31
CA THR A 366 -14.22 -3.36 -0.13
C THR A 366 -13.74 -4.14 1.09
N ASN A 367 -12.77 -3.61 1.84
CA ASN A 367 -12.26 -4.24 3.06
C ASN A 367 -12.19 -3.24 4.22
N SER A 368 -13.08 -3.35 5.17
CA SER A 368 -13.02 -2.62 6.44
C SER A 368 -12.57 -3.49 7.62
N GLY A 369 -12.51 -4.81 7.41
CA GLY A 369 -12.07 -5.81 8.37
C GLY A 369 -10.63 -6.27 8.13
N THR A 370 -10.40 -7.57 8.31
CA THR A 370 -9.09 -8.20 8.05
C THR A 370 -9.20 -9.18 6.90
N LEU A 371 -8.31 -9.04 5.92
CA LEU A 371 -8.10 -9.99 4.83
C LEU A 371 -6.63 -10.38 4.83
N ALA A 372 -6.30 -11.57 5.32
CA ALA A 372 -4.92 -11.93 5.58
C ALA A 372 -4.65 -13.43 5.48
N ALA A 373 -3.38 -13.78 5.28
CA ALA A 373 -2.89 -15.15 5.27
C ALA A 373 -1.55 -15.29 6.00
N GLN A 374 -1.28 -16.49 6.49
CA GLN A 374 0.04 -16.81 7.04
C GLN A 374 1.09 -16.97 5.94
N GLN A 375 0.67 -17.29 4.70
CA GLN A 375 1.51 -17.27 3.52
C GLN A 375 1.09 -16.09 2.62
N ASN A 376 0.83 -16.34 1.35
CA ASN A 376 0.57 -15.30 0.36
C ASN A 376 -0.87 -14.79 0.40
N THR A 377 -1.04 -13.51 0.14
CA THR A 377 -2.35 -12.90 -0.11
C THR A 377 -2.35 -12.23 -1.48
N THR A 378 -3.24 -12.69 -2.35
CA THR A 378 -3.41 -12.16 -3.70
C THR A 378 -4.81 -11.58 -3.87
N ILE A 379 -4.86 -10.33 -4.28
CA ILE A 379 -6.09 -9.58 -4.53
C ILE A 379 -6.09 -9.11 -5.98
N SER A 380 -7.09 -9.54 -6.74
CA SER A 380 -7.37 -9.07 -8.10
C SER A 380 -8.78 -8.52 -8.17
N ALA A 381 -8.94 -7.25 -8.55
CA ALA A 381 -10.23 -6.59 -8.53
C ALA A 381 -10.39 -5.55 -9.65
N GLY A 382 -11.64 -5.17 -9.96
CA GLY A 382 -11.91 -4.00 -10.78
C GLY A 382 -11.41 -2.72 -10.09
N SER A 383 -11.68 -2.58 -8.78
CA SER A 383 -11.12 -1.55 -7.89
C SER A 383 -10.98 -2.08 -6.47
N VAL A 384 -10.18 -1.42 -5.64
CA VAL A 384 -9.99 -1.79 -4.23
C VAL A 384 -10.22 -0.58 -3.33
N ALA A 385 -11.04 -0.78 -2.28
CA ALA A 385 -11.27 0.19 -1.22
C ALA A 385 -11.03 -0.49 0.14
N SER A 386 -9.87 -0.25 0.76
CA SER A 386 -9.49 -0.87 2.05
C SER A 386 -9.13 0.18 3.10
N THR A 387 -9.89 0.19 4.17
CA THR A 387 -9.57 0.92 5.42
C THR A 387 -9.12 -0.02 6.53
N GLY A 388 -9.29 -1.32 6.33
CA GLY A 388 -8.91 -2.38 7.27
C GLY A 388 -7.49 -2.89 7.02
N THR A 389 -7.26 -4.16 7.34
CA THR A 389 -5.96 -4.83 7.19
C THR A 389 -5.93 -5.71 5.95
N LEU A 390 -4.91 -5.53 5.11
CA LEU A 390 -4.49 -6.45 4.07
C LEU A 390 -3.14 -7.03 4.49
N GLY A 391 -3.05 -8.35 4.68
CA GLY A 391 -1.87 -8.99 5.27
C GLY A 391 -1.45 -10.27 4.56
N ALA A 392 -0.15 -10.48 4.43
CA ALA A 392 0.47 -11.72 3.99
C ALA A 392 1.69 -12.04 4.84
N GLY A 393 1.97 -13.31 5.09
CA GLY A 393 3.05 -13.70 6.00
C GLY A 393 2.75 -13.31 7.46
N VAL A 394 1.47 -13.27 7.88
CA VAL A 394 1.06 -12.80 9.20
C VAL A 394 0.28 -13.86 9.96
N ASN A 395 0.40 -13.87 11.27
CA ASN A 395 -0.43 -14.66 12.17
C ASN A 395 -1.85 -14.08 12.28
N GLY A 396 -2.76 -14.82 12.88
CA GLY A 396 -4.14 -14.37 13.10
C GLY A 396 -4.28 -13.11 13.99
N ASP A 397 -3.26 -12.78 14.77
CA ASP A 397 -3.16 -11.56 15.59
C ASP A 397 -2.53 -10.38 14.83
N GLY A 398 -2.11 -10.58 13.58
CA GLY A 398 -1.50 -9.57 12.72
C GLY A 398 0.00 -9.37 12.92
N THR A 399 0.67 -10.21 13.73
CA THR A 399 2.14 -10.24 13.83
C THR A 399 2.73 -10.94 12.61
N ILE A 400 3.95 -10.57 12.21
CA ILE A 400 4.64 -11.22 11.08
C ILE A 400 5.02 -12.65 11.50
N ALA A 401 4.60 -13.63 10.68
CA ALA A 401 4.84 -15.06 10.89
C ALA A 401 5.91 -15.64 9.96
N GLY A 402 6.08 -15.07 8.78
CA GLY A 402 6.96 -15.61 7.75
C GLY A 402 7.09 -14.70 6.53
N SER A 403 7.55 -15.23 5.41
CA SER A 403 7.90 -14.51 4.18
C SER A 403 6.76 -14.47 3.14
N GLY A 404 5.50 -14.41 3.56
CA GLY A 404 4.37 -14.35 2.63
C GLY A 404 4.30 -13.04 1.86
N ASP A 405 4.00 -13.11 0.57
CA ASP A 405 3.91 -11.97 -0.33
C ASP A 405 2.48 -11.41 -0.38
N LEU A 406 2.34 -10.09 -0.30
CA LEU A 406 1.09 -9.37 -0.51
C LEU A 406 1.05 -8.79 -1.93
N ALA A 407 0.10 -9.25 -2.75
CA ALA A 407 -0.13 -8.72 -4.07
C ALA A 407 -1.55 -8.14 -4.18
N VAL A 408 -1.64 -6.85 -4.44
CA VAL A 408 -2.91 -6.13 -4.67
C VAL A 408 -2.88 -5.52 -6.06
N THR A 409 -3.75 -6.01 -6.94
CA THR A 409 -3.84 -5.54 -8.32
C THR A 409 -5.28 -5.14 -8.64
N ALA A 410 -5.45 -3.96 -9.21
CA ALA A 410 -6.72 -3.50 -9.73
C ALA A 410 -6.57 -2.93 -11.13
N SER A 411 -7.58 -3.17 -11.98
CA SER A 411 -7.67 -2.50 -13.29
C SER A 411 -8.04 -1.01 -13.16
N GLY A 412 -8.76 -0.66 -12.09
CA GLY A 412 -9.14 0.70 -11.72
C GLY A 412 -8.33 1.22 -10.52
N ALA A 413 -8.96 2.08 -9.72
CA ALA A 413 -8.32 2.72 -8.58
C ALA A 413 -8.15 1.76 -7.38
N ILE A 414 -7.05 1.96 -6.65
CA ILE A 414 -6.80 1.37 -5.33
C ILE A 414 -6.78 2.49 -4.30
N THR A 415 -7.65 2.42 -3.31
CA THR A 415 -7.61 3.22 -2.08
C THR A 415 -7.42 2.27 -0.91
N ALA A 416 -6.21 2.23 -0.33
CA ALA A 416 -5.87 1.31 0.76
C ALA A 416 -5.19 2.09 1.91
N THR A 417 -6.02 2.84 2.64
CA THR A 417 -5.59 3.78 3.69
C THR A 417 -5.39 3.11 5.05
N GLY A 418 -5.69 1.83 5.17
CA GLY A 418 -5.48 1.05 6.39
C GLY A 418 -4.06 0.48 6.49
N ARG A 419 -3.95 -0.72 7.03
CA ARG A 419 -2.68 -1.44 7.17
C ARG A 419 -2.48 -2.41 6.01
N ASN A 420 -1.37 -2.28 5.27
CA ASN A 420 -0.99 -3.15 4.17
C ASN A 420 0.37 -3.77 4.50
N GLN A 421 0.42 -5.07 4.75
CA GLN A 421 1.62 -5.70 5.31
C GLN A 421 1.98 -6.99 4.60
N GLY A 422 3.23 -7.08 4.11
CA GLY A 422 3.84 -8.31 3.61
C GLY A 422 5.00 -8.77 4.51
N GLY A 423 4.99 -10.01 4.94
CA GLY A 423 6.13 -10.64 5.59
C GLY A 423 7.28 -10.91 4.61
N GLY A 424 6.98 -11.07 3.32
CA GLY A 424 7.90 -11.10 2.19
C GLY A 424 7.85 -9.79 1.41
N ASN A 425 7.56 -9.87 0.12
CA ASN A 425 7.40 -8.70 -0.74
C ASN A 425 5.96 -8.15 -0.67
N THR A 426 5.81 -6.88 -0.98
CA THR A 426 4.51 -6.26 -1.16
C THR A 426 4.45 -5.57 -2.51
N THR A 427 3.40 -5.85 -3.29
CA THR A 427 3.14 -5.22 -4.58
C THR A 427 1.73 -4.63 -4.59
N ILE A 428 1.62 -3.34 -4.88
CA ILE A 428 0.33 -2.64 -5.03
C ILE A 428 0.34 -1.96 -6.40
N ARG A 429 -0.57 -2.37 -7.29
CA ARG A 429 -0.64 -1.87 -8.67
C ARG A 429 -2.07 -1.52 -9.07
N GLY A 430 -2.30 -0.30 -9.54
CA GLY A 430 -3.62 0.17 -10.00
C GLY A 430 -3.55 1.31 -11.01
N ALA A 431 -4.72 1.70 -11.55
CA ALA A 431 -4.80 2.87 -12.42
C ALA A 431 -4.49 4.17 -11.65
N GLY A 432 -5.02 4.33 -10.44
CA GLY A 432 -4.63 5.31 -9.44
C GLY A 432 -4.38 4.61 -8.11
N VAL A 433 -3.36 5.00 -7.36
CA VAL A 433 -3.04 4.38 -6.07
C VAL A 433 -3.03 5.44 -4.97
N ASN A 434 -3.97 5.32 -4.04
CA ASN A 434 -4.08 6.20 -2.88
C ASN A 434 -3.86 5.39 -1.58
N LEU A 435 -2.72 5.65 -0.94
CA LEU A 435 -2.31 5.08 0.34
C LEU A 435 -2.16 6.17 1.42
N ALA A 436 -2.82 7.33 1.24
CA ALA A 436 -2.70 8.44 2.18
C ALA A 436 -3.05 8.02 3.61
N GLY A 437 -2.20 8.35 4.57
CA GLY A 437 -2.34 8.00 5.97
C GLY A 437 -2.14 6.51 6.31
N SER A 438 -1.87 5.65 5.30
CA SER A 438 -1.69 4.21 5.51
C SER A 438 -0.40 3.85 6.24
N ASN A 439 -0.38 2.63 6.78
CA ASN A 439 0.85 1.94 7.15
C ASN A 439 1.06 0.79 6.16
N THR A 440 1.99 0.99 5.21
CA THR A 440 2.31 0.01 4.18
C THR A 440 3.73 -0.51 4.37
N SER A 441 3.90 -1.82 4.50
CA SER A 441 5.21 -2.42 4.80
C SER A 441 5.47 -3.72 4.05
N ALA A 442 6.75 -3.97 3.78
CA ALA A 442 7.29 -5.24 3.30
C ALA A 442 8.60 -5.54 4.03
N ASN A 443 8.81 -6.77 4.49
CA ASN A 443 10.13 -7.17 4.98
C ASN A 443 11.14 -7.35 3.83
N GLY A 444 10.65 -7.73 2.64
CA GLY A 444 11.40 -7.77 1.40
C GLY A 444 11.29 -6.47 0.59
N ALA A 445 11.09 -6.61 -0.71
CA ALA A 445 10.87 -5.48 -1.61
C ALA A 445 9.42 -4.95 -1.54
N LEU A 446 9.26 -3.64 -1.68
CA LEU A 446 7.97 -2.98 -1.80
C LEU A 446 7.86 -2.30 -3.16
N THR A 447 6.86 -2.70 -3.95
CA THR A 447 6.59 -2.10 -5.27
C THR A 447 5.23 -1.43 -5.28
N LEU A 448 5.22 -0.13 -5.48
CA LEU A 448 4.03 0.70 -5.68
C LEU A 448 4.02 1.20 -7.11
N SER A 449 2.97 0.91 -7.86
CA SER A 449 2.86 1.27 -9.27
C SER A 449 1.48 1.83 -9.59
N SER A 450 1.45 3.05 -10.10
CA SER A 450 0.23 3.72 -10.57
C SER A 450 0.36 4.13 -12.03
N SER A 451 -0.66 3.85 -12.84
CA SER A 451 -0.72 4.37 -14.20
C SER A 451 -1.31 5.79 -14.28
N SER A 452 -1.60 6.43 -13.14
CA SER A 452 -1.85 7.86 -12.97
C SER A 452 -1.10 8.37 -11.73
N ASP A 453 -1.80 8.89 -10.72
CA ASP A 453 -1.18 9.44 -9.52
C ASP A 453 -0.95 8.36 -8.43
N LEU A 454 0.14 8.52 -7.68
CA LEU A 454 0.47 7.75 -6.48
C LEU A 454 0.48 8.69 -5.28
N ASN A 455 -0.50 8.55 -4.39
CA ASN A 455 -0.64 9.38 -3.20
C ASN A 455 -0.20 8.63 -1.93
N LEU A 456 0.87 9.09 -1.32
CA LEU A 456 1.48 8.59 -0.06
C LEU A 456 1.48 9.68 1.03
N SER A 457 0.63 10.72 0.91
CA SER A 457 0.59 11.83 1.87
C SER A 457 0.32 11.32 3.29
N ASN A 458 1.11 11.74 4.25
CA ASN A 458 1.04 11.33 5.66
C ASN A 458 1.12 9.81 5.88
N ALA A 459 1.50 9.02 4.87
CA ALA A 459 1.65 7.58 4.97
C ALA A 459 3.02 7.19 5.55
N THR A 460 3.06 6.03 6.20
CA THR A 460 4.33 5.34 6.53
C THR A 460 4.50 4.18 5.57
N THR A 461 5.51 4.27 4.71
CA THR A 461 5.80 3.28 3.67
C THR A 461 7.21 2.74 3.87
N THR A 462 7.34 1.45 4.18
CA THR A 462 8.62 0.85 4.59
C THR A 462 8.93 -0.44 3.83
N ALA A 463 10.16 -0.58 3.34
CA ALA A 463 10.68 -1.82 2.78
C ALA A 463 11.98 -2.21 3.48
N GLY A 464 12.14 -3.48 3.82
CA GLY A 464 13.43 -4.00 4.27
C GLY A 464 14.44 -4.07 3.13
N GLY A 465 13.97 -4.38 1.92
CA GLY A 465 14.74 -4.37 0.68
C GLY A 465 14.55 -3.09 -0.13
N THR A 466 14.43 -3.23 -1.46
CA THR A 466 14.20 -2.10 -2.36
C THR A 466 12.75 -1.60 -2.28
N LEU A 467 12.58 -0.30 -2.10
CA LEU A 467 11.32 0.39 -2.28
C LEU A 467 11.28 1.00 -3.69
N THR A 468 10.35 0.54 -4.52
CA THR A 468 10.09 1.10 -5.85
C THR A 468 8.75 1.82 -5.83
N ALA A 469 8.74 3.11 -6.14
CA ALA A 469 7.54 3.93 -6.25
C ALA A 469 7.46 4.54 -7.64
N SER A 470 6.49 4.14 -8.45
CA SER A 470 6.34 4.63 -9.82
C SER A 470 4.93 5.16 -10.10
N ALA A 471 4.85 6.31 -10.73
CA ALA A 471 3.61 6.91 -11.19
C ALA A 471 3.80 7.52 -12.59
N THR A 472 2.80 7.41 -13.47
CA THR A 472 2.83 8.16 -14.72
C THR A 472 2.40 9.61 -14.53
N GLY A 473 1.64 9.89 -13.48
CA GLY A 473 1.26 11.22 -13.01
C GLY A 473 2.15 11.73 -11.88
N THR A 474 1.55 12.22 -10.81
CA THR A 474 2.25 12.76 -9.65
C THR A 474 2.46 11.71 -8.56
N LEU A 475 3.68 11.63 -8.03
CA LEU A 475 4.00 10.99 -6.77
C LEU A 475 3.95 12.04 -5.66
N THR A 476 3.01 11.89 -4.72
CA THR A 476 2.88 12.79 -3.56
C THR A 476 3.25 12.04 -2.29
N SER A 477 4.26 12.53 -1.57
CA SER A 477 4.70 12.01 -0.26
C SER A 477 4.72 13.09 0.83
N ASP A 478 3.85 14.10 0.67
CA ASP A 478 3.78 15.25 1.58
C ASP A 478 3.46 14.82 3.01
N GLY A 479 4.30 15.20 3.97
CA GLY A 479 4.20 14.79 5.36
C GLY A 479 4.38 13.28 5.60
N GLY A 480 4.57 12.48 4.55
CA GLY A 480 4.74 11.03 4.61
C GLY A 480 6.18 10.60 4.86
N LYS A 481 6.36 9.31 5.15
CA LYS A 481 7.69 8.69 5.31
C LYS A 481 7.83 7.51 4.35
N LEU A 482 8.76 7.62 3.41
CA LEU A 482 9.20 6.52 2.55
C LEU A 482 10.59 6.06 3.03
N SER A 483 10.72 4.78 3.37
CA SER A 483 11.98 4.21 3.85
C SER A 483 12.23 2.85 3.20
N GLY A 484 13.44 2.61 2.72
CA GLY A 484 13.83 1.34 2.09
C GLY A 484 15.31 1.04 2.25
N GLY A 485 15.70 -0.22 2.10
CA GLY A 485 17.10 -0.62 1.99
C GLY A 485 17.77 0.13 0.82
N SER A 486 17.09 0.21 -0.33
CA SER A 486 17.35 1.17 -1.40
C SER A 486 16.03 1.79 -1.85
N ILE A 487 16.06 2.95 -2.49
CA ILE A 487 14.85 3.62 -3.02
C ILE A 487 15.03 3.92 -4.50
N GLN A 488 13.99 3.58 -5.28
CA GLN A 488 13.82 3.96 -6.68
C GLN A 488 12.46 4.63 -6.83
N ALA A 489 12.44 5.94 -7.05
CA ALA A 489 11.21 6.70 -7.24
C ALA A 489 11.20 7.35 -8.62
N SER A 490 10.08 7.22 -9.34
CA SER A 490 9.90 7.83 -10.66
C SER A 490 8.47 8.31 -10.88
N ALA A 491 8.30 9.54 -11.39
CA ALA A 491 7.00 10.10 -11.70
C ALA A 491 7.09 11.24 -12.71
N ALA A 492 5.94 11.68 -13.27
CA ALA A 492 5.93 12.92 -14.04
C ALA A 492 6.27 14.12 -13.15
N ASN A 493 5.69 14.20 -11.95
CA ASN A 493 6.03 15.18 -10.92
C ASN A 493 6.18 14.50 -9.57
N VAL A 494 6.99 15.08 -8.68
CA VAL A 494 7.17 14.60 -7.31
C VAL A 494 6.96 15.75 -6.32
N SER A 495 6.08 15.52 -5.33
CA SER A 495 5.91 16.39 -4.17
C SER A 495 6.34 15.65 -2.90
N ASN A 496 7.26 16.24 -2.14
CA ASN A 496 7.76 15.75 -0.85
C ASN A 496 7.76 16.89 0.19
N ALA A 497 6.69 17.70 0.20
CA ALA A 497 6.60 18.83 1.11
C ALA A 497 6.45 18.36 2.58
N GLY A 498 7.44 18.69 3.43
CA GLY A 498 7.49 18.20 4.81
C GLY A 498 7.62 16.67 4.96
N GLY A 499 7.75 15.93 3.86
CA GLY A 499 7.88 14.48 3.85
C GLY A 499 9.33 14.00 3.96
N GLN A 500 9.51 12.69 4.10
CA GLN A 500 10.82 12.05 4.24
C GLN A 500 10.98 10.90 3.23
N ILE A 501 12.00 10.95 2.41
CA ILE A 501 12.44 9.87 1.52
C ILE A 501 13.84 9.45 1.97
N VAL A 502 13.93 8.28 2.63
CA VAL A 502 15.17 7.85 3.32
C VAL A 502 15.59 6.47 2.84
N SER A 503 16.73 6.40 2.16
CA SER A 503 17.34 5.16 1.69
C SER A 503 18.46 4.69 2.62
N GLY A 504 18.46 3.40 2.98
CA GLY A 504 19.52 2.76 3.76
C GLY A 504 20.82 2.51 2.97
N SER A 505 20.75 2.58 1.64
CA SER A 505 21.92 2.48 0.75
C SER A 505 21.81 3.50 -0.37
N THR A 506 21.50 3.09 -1.60
CA THR A 506 21.42 3.98 -2.75
C THR A 506 20.04 4.59 -2.91
N GLY A 507 19.97 5.86 -3.25
CA GLY A 507 18.73 6.58 -3.57
C GLY A 507 18.72 7.06 -5.02
N SER A 508 17.64 6.75 -5.75
CA SER A 508 17.39 7.27 -7.10
C SER A 508 16.00 7.88 -7.16
N LEU A 509 15.92 9.16 -7.51
CA LEU A 509 14.67 9.86 -7.74
C LEU A 509 14.72 10.53 -9.11
N THR A 510 13.77 10.19 -9.99
CA THR A 510 13.71 10.76 -11.33
C THR A 510 12.32 11.29 -11.63
N THR A 511 12.23 12.53 -12.04
CA THR A 511 10.98 13.13 -12.52
C THR A 511 11.20 13.90 -13.83
N GLY A 512 10.27 13.74 -14.76
CA GLY A 512 10.29 14.49 -16.02
C GLY A 512 9.84 15.95 -15.85
N GLY A 513 9.19 16.29 -14.73
CA GLY A 513 8.68 17.61 -14.39
C GLY A 513 9.31 18.18 -13.12
N THR A 514 8.45 18.61 -12.20
CA THR A 514 8.85 19.31 -10.96
C THR A 514 9.11 18.34 -9.82
N LEU A 515 10.21 18.57 -9.10
CA LEU A 515 10.47 18.04 -7.77
C LEU A 515 10.30 19.17 -6.74
N ALA A 516 9.25 19.11 -5.93
CA ALA A 516 9.03 20.02 -4.81
C ALA A 516 9.45 19.33 -3.50
N ASN A 517 10.61 19.73 -2.94
CA ASN A 517 11.13 19.22 -1.67
C ASN A 517 11.09 20.31 -0.57
N ARG A 518 10.02 21.10 -0.53
CA ARG A 518 9.88 22.18 0.44
C ARG A 518 9.76 21.62 1.86
N GLN A 519 10.70 22.01 2.74
CA GLN A 519 10.78 21.52 4.13
C GLN A 519 10.88 19.98 4.23
N GLY A 520 11.03 19.28 3.09
CA GLY A 520 11.15 17.82 3.02
C GLY A 520 12.59 17.33 3.14
N VAL A 521 12.77 16.05 3.38
CA VAL A 521 14.07 15.39 3.45
C VAL A 521 14.15 14.31 2.37
N ILE A 522 15.18 14.39 1.53
CA ILE A 522 15.61 13.33 0.62
C ILE A 522 17.02 12.93 1.05
N GLN A 523 17.18 11.71 1.55
CA GLN A 523 18.44 11.26 2.14
C GLN A 523 18.77 9.85 1.71
N SER A 524 20.02 9.60 1.37
CA SER A 524 20.55 8.24 1.19
C SER A 524 21.78 8.02 2.05
N ALA A 525 21.92 6.81 2.59
CA ALA A 525 23.15 6.43 3.30
C ALA A 525 24.32 6.27 2.32
N GLY A 526 24.05 5.79 1.08
CA GLY A 526 24.99 5.66 -0.01
C GLY A 526 24.85 6.74 -1.09
N ALA A 527 25.21 6.39 -2.33
CA ALA A 527 25.09 7.28 -3.47
C ALA A 527 23.66 7.77 -3.67
N SER A 528 23.51 9.05 -3.98
CA SER A 528 22.21 9.67 -4.28
C SER A 528 22.21 10.27 -5.66
N THR A 529 21.20 9.92 -6.45
CA THR A 529 20.96 10.52 -7.77
C THR A 529 19.56 11.11 -7.80
N VAL A 530 19.48 12.40 -8.13
CA VAL A 530 18.20 13.11 -8.26
C VAL A 530 18.17 13.82 -9.62
N ASN A 531 17.18 13.49 -10.45
CA ASN A 531 16.98 14.10 -11.75
C ASN A 531 15.59 14.72 -11.83
N ALA A 532 15.49 15.97 -12.30
CA ALA A 532 14.24 16.70 -12.46
C ALA A 532 14.30 17.71 -13.61
N ALA A 533 13.13 18.12 -14.14
CA ALA A 533 13.10 19.28 -15.01
C ALA A 533 13.24 20.58 -14.20
N SER A 534 12.61 20.67 -13.02
CA SER A 534 12.80 21.74 -12.07
C SER A 534 12.81 21.23 -10.63
N LEU A 535 13.55 21.90 -9.75
CA LEU A 535 13.68 21.53 -8.34
C LEU A 535 13.49 22.76 -7.44
N ASP A 536 12.62 22.61 -6.43
CA ASP A 536 12.50 23.57 -5.32
C ASP A 536 12.82 22.87 -3.99
N ASN A 537 13.97 23.23 -3.40
CA ASN A 537 14.45 22.74 -2.11
C ASN A 537 14.38 23.82 -1.00
N THR A 538 13.36 24.69 -1.04
CA THR A 538 13.21 25.74 -0.02
C THR A 538 12.95 25.13 1.37
N GLY A 539 13.83 25.37 2.33
CA GLY A 539 13.77 24.79 3.68
C GLY A 539 14.01 23.28 3.73
N GLY A 540 14.19 22.62 2.57
CA GLY A 540 14.36 21.17 2.48
C GLY A 540 15.81 20.70 2.56
N GLN A 541 16.00 19.38 2.61
CA GLN A 541 17.32 18.76 2.65
C GLN A 541 17.45 17.69 1.56
N ILE A 542 18.57 17.69 0.84
CA ILE A 542 18.94 16.63 -0.12
C ILE A 542 20.37 16.19 0.23
N LEU A 543 20.53 14.97 0.74
CA LEU A 543 21.75 14.54 1.40
C LEU A 543 22.20 13.15 0.94
N SER A 544 23.52 12.97 0.77
CA SER A 544 24.22 11.68 0.68
C SER A 544 25.20 11.54 1.85
N LEU A 545 25.00 10.54 2.73
CA LEU A 545 25.68 10.47 4.02
C LEU A 545 27.02 9.76 4.00
N ASN A 546 27.35 8.99 2.95
CA ASN A 546 28.65 8.34 2.83
C ASN A 546 29.55 9.03 1.77
N GLY A 547 30.73 8.45 1.52
CA GLY A 547 31.70 8.96 0.55
C GLY A 547 31.32 8.80 -0.93
N ASP A 548 30.19 8.12 -1.27
CA ASP A 548 29.82 7.82 -2.66
C ASP A 548 29.28 9.04 -3.42
N GLY A 549 28.74 10.03 -2.70
CA GLY A 549 28.42 11.34 -3.22
C GLY A 549 26.99 11.53 -3.68
N LEU A 550 26.68 12.79 -4.03
CA LEU A 550 25.39 13.26 -4.52
C LEU A 550 25.51 13.77 -5.96
N ASN A 551 24.67 13.25 -6.84
CA ASN A 551 24.51 13.75 -8.20
C ASN A 551 23.12 14.33 -8.38
N LEU A 552 23.03 15.61 -8.71
CA LEU A 552 21.78 16.35 -8.87
C LEU A 552 21.74 16.98 -10.26
N GLY A 553 20.90 16.41 -11.14
CA GLY A 553 20.71 16.86 -12.53
C GLY A 553 19.35 17.54 -12.69
N VAL A 554 19.35 18.85 -13.00
CA VAL A 554 18.12 19.61 -13.27
C VAL A 554 18.23 20.26 -14.64
N THR A 555 17.33 19.92 -15.56
CA THR A 555 17.40 20.45 -16.92
C THR A 555 17.00 21.94 -17.02
N GLY A 556 16.17 22.42 -16.06
CA GLY A 556 15.72 23.81 -15.96
C GLY A 556 16.24 24.52 -14.71
N THR A 557 15.32 24.93 -13.83
CA THR A 557 15.64 25.73 -12.62
C THR A 557 15.86 24.84 -11.41
N LEU A 558 17.02 24.98 -10.77
CA LEU A 558 17.32 24.46 -9.44
C LEU A 558 17.30 25.62 -8.43
N LEU A 559 16.35 25.59 -7.53
CA LEU A 559 16.24 26.53 -6.40
C LEU A 559 16.58 25.80 -5.08
N ASN A 560 17.70 26.16 -4.48
CA ASN A 560 18.00 25.86 -3.08
C ASN A 560 17.66 27.08 -2.24
N GLY A 561 16.37 27.25 -1.93
CA GLY A 561 15.84 28.45 -1.26
C GLY A 561 16.32 28.60 0.18
N VAL A 562 15.84 29.64 0.85
CA VAL A 562 16.19 29.94 2.25
C VAL A 562 15.95 28.72 3.14
N GLY A 563 16.94 28.39 3.99
CA GLY A 563 16.91 27.20 4.87
C GLY A 563 17.19 25.88 4.16
N GLY A 564 17.26 25.88 2.82
CA GLY A 564 17.56 24.67 2.04
C GLY A 564 19.00 24.20 2.22
N THR A 565 19.21 22.87 2.24
CA THR A 565 20.53 22.25 2.34
C THR A 565 20.67 21.16 1.27
N ILE A 566 21.72 21.26 0.47
CA ILE A 566 22.15 20.23 -0.48
C ILE A 566 23.56 19.81 -0.08
N GLY A 567 23.82 18.51 0.10
CA GLY A 567 25.17 18.15 0.51
C GLY A 567 25.42 16.68 0.76
N GLY A 568 26.64 16.39 1.19
CA GLY A 568 27.05 15.03 1.55
C GLY A 568 28.49 14.90 2.00
N ASN A 569 28.81 13.71 2.52
CA ASN A 569 30.16 13.36 2.97
C ASN A 569 31.10 12.94 1.81
N GLY A 570 30.58 12.84 0.60
CA GLY A 570 31.33 12.63 -0.63
C GLY A 570 31.39 13.88 -1.51
N ASN A 571 31.53 13.64 -2.82
CA ASN A 571 31.45 14.69 -3.83
C ASN A 571 30.00 15.14 -4.02
N VAL A 572 29.82 16.41 -4.36
CA VAL A 572 28.52 16.98 -4.74
C VAL A 572 28.61 17.50 -6.17
N GLN A 573 27.81 16.96 -7.06
CA GLN A 573 27.73 17.39 -8.46
C GLN A 573 26.34 17.96 -8.71
N LEU A 574 26.30 19.22 -9.14
CA LEU A 574 25.07 19.93 -9.48
C LEU A 574 25.14 20.40 -10.92
N SER A 575 24.10 20.11 -11.70
CA SER A 575 23.92 20.64 -13.04
C SER A 575 22.53 21.24 -13.21
N ALA A 576 22.41 22.44 -13.82
CA ALA A 576 21.14 23.11 -14.05
C ALA A 576 21.22 24.09 -15.24
N ALA A 577 20.08 24.44 -15.86
CA ALA A 577 20.06 25.61 -16.72
C ALA A 577 20.22 26.92 -15.92
N THR A 578 19.52 26.99 -14.77
CA THR A 578 19.64 28.09 -13.79
C THR A 578 19.75 27.52 -12.39
N PHE A 579 20.79 27.90 -11.68
CA PHE A 579 21.00 27.52 -10.28
C PHE A 579 20.89 28.76 -9.38
N THR A 580 19.94 28.72 -8.43
CA THR A 580 19.78 29.76 -7.41
C THR A 580 19.98 29.13 -6.05
N ASN A 581 20.98 29.61 -5.30
CA ASN A 581 21.28 29.19 -3.93
C ASN A 581 21.10 30.35 -2.94
N GLN A 582 20.11 30.21 -2.06
CA GLN A 582 19.89 31.08 -0.90
C GLN A 582 20.15 30.34 0.42
N GLY A 583 20.37 29.03 0.33
CA GLY A 583 20.64 28.12 1.45
C GLY A 583 22.10 27.71 1.51
N LYS A 584 22.32 26.41 1.75
CA LYS A 584 23.66 25.81 1.89
C LYS A 584 23.88 24.69 0.88
N VAL A 585 25.03 24.71 0.24
CA VAL A 585 25.57 23.58 -0.51
C VAL A 585 26.91 23.17 0.15
N ASN A 586 26.98 21.92 0.65
CA ASN A 586 28.14 21.45 1.39
C ASN A 586 28.64 20.12 0.82
N ALA A 587 29.88 20.03 0.40
CA ALA A 587 30.57 18.79 0.08
C ALA A 587 31.74 18.58 1.05
N LEU A 588 31.83 17.39 1.65
CA LEU A 588 33.02 17.09 2.48
C LEU A 588 34.27 16.89 1.60
N ARG A 589 34.08 16.48 0.34
CA ARG A 589 35.12 16.36 -0.68
C ARG A 589 34.94 17.48 -1.71
N ASP A 590 34.80 17.13 -2.98
CA ASP A 590 34.73 18.09 -4.07
C ASP A 590 33.27 18.53 -4.35
N ALA A 591 33.11 19.81 -4.71
CA ALA A 591 31.85 20.34 -5.22
C ALA A 591 32.03 20.82 -6.67
N VAL A 592 31.12 20.35 -7.54
CA VAL A 592 31.08 20.77 -8.94
C VAL A 592 29.72 21.37 -9.23
N LEU A 593 29.71 22.67 -9.54
CA LEU A 593 28.54 23.40 -10.01
C LEU A 593 28.68 23.68 -11.48
N ARG A 594 27.72 23.26 -12.32
CA ARG A 594 27.64 23.60 -13.73
C ARG A 594 26.26 24.13 -14.05
N ALA A 595 26.18 25.38 -14.53
CA ALA A 595 24.88 25.93 -14.92
C ALA A 595 24.96 26.87 -16.10
N GLY A 596 23.81 27.17 -16.72
CA GLY A 596 23.68 28.29 -17.64
C GLY A 596 23.94 29.60 -16.88
N ASN A 597 23.19 29.86 -15.81
CA ASN A 597 23.40 30.95 -14.88
C ASN A 597 23.48 30.48 -13.45
N VAL A 598 24.30 31.13 -12.64
CA VAL A 598 24.44 30.87 -11.19
C VAL A 598 24.11 32.13 -10.41
N THR A 599 23.25 32.04 -9.41
CA THR A 599 22.99 33.09 -8.41
C THR A 599 23.18 32.49 -7.02
N ASN A 600 24.20 32.92 -6.29
CA ASN A 600 24.50 32.45 -4.96
C ASN A 600 24.45 33.64 -3.99
N SER A 601 23.44 33.73 -3.16
CA SER A 601 23.36 34.59 -1.98
C SER A 601 23.50 33.85 -0.65
N GLY A 602 23.61 32.50 -0.72
CA GLY A 602 23.88 31.64 0.42
C GLY A 602 25.33 31.21 0.49
N SER A 603 25.59 29.94 0.86
CA SER A 603 26.94 29.40 0.92
C SER A 603 27.09 28.13 0.05
N VAL A 604 28.23 28.03 -0.62
CA VAL A 604 28.72 26.82 -1.27
C VAL A 604 30.11 26.51 -0.72
N THR A 605 30.25 25.36 -0.05
CA THR A 605 31.51 24.98 0.57
C THR A 605 31.92 23.57 0.17
N ALA A 606 33.21 23.38 -0.10
CA ALA A 606 33.83 22.10 -0.34
C ALA A 606 35.03 21.89 0.57
N GLY A 607 35.21 20.70 1.10
CA GLY A 607 36.43 20.35 1.81
C GLY A 607 37.62 20.15 0.87
N GLY A 608 37.35 19.70 -0.34
CA GLY A 608 38.32 19.61 -1.46
C GLY A 608 38.16 20.74 -2.48
N ALA A 609 38.13 20.39 -3.77
CA ALA A 609 37.97 21.37 -4.86
C ALA A 609 36.53 21.86 -4.98
N LEU A 610 36.35 23.18 -5.13
CA LEU A 610 35.12 23.82 -5.57
C LEU A 610 35.29 24.33 -7.01
N ASN A 611 34.53 23.74 -7.94
CA ASN A 611 34.47 24.19 -9.31
C ASN A 611 33.08 24.76 -9.63
N ALA A 612 32.98 26.09 -9.71
CA ALA A 612 31.72 26.78 -10.04
C ALA A 612 31.85 27.39 -11.45
N THR A 613 31.10 26.82 -12.40
CA THR A 613 31.14 27.22 -13.81
C THR A 613 29.76 27.61 -14.29
N ALA A 614 29.62 28.83 -14.81
CA ALA A 614 28.45 29.28 -15.53
C ALA A 614 28.80 29.54 -16.98
N THR A 615 27.97 29.08 -17.93
CA THR A 615 28.13 29.46 -19.36
C THR A 615 27.67 30.90 -19.61
N GLY A 616 26.78 31.41 -18.78
CA GLY A 616 26.31 32.80 -18.70
C GLY A 616 26.84 33.51 -17.45
N ALA A 617 25.98 34.23 -16.73
CA ALA A 617 26.36 35.01 -15.56
C ALA A 617 26.54 34.12 -14.32
N LEU A 618 27.58 34.40 -13.54
CA LEU A 618 27.79 33.88 -12.19
C LEU A 618 27.73 35.07 -11.20
N SER A 619 26.66 35.15 -10.44
CA SER A 619 26.53 36.12 -9.34
C SER A 619 26.72 35.43 -7.99
N ASN A 620 27.70 35.86 -7.22
CA ASN A 620 27.94 35.52 -5.82
C ASN A 620 27.65 36.73 -4.90
N ALA A 621 26.74 37.60 -5.32
CA ALA A 621 26.43 38.80 -4.59
C ALA A 621 25.87 38.50 -3.17
N GLY A 622 26.63 38.93 -2.15
CA GLY A 622 26.33 38.63 -0.75
C GLY A 622 26.57 37.20 -0.31
N GLY A 623 26.99 36.31 -1.23
CA GLY A 623 27.17 34.87 -0.96
C GLY A 623 28.62 34.48 -0.64
N THR A 624 28.82 33.20 -0.35
CA THR A 624 30.14 32.60 -0.11
C THR A 624 30.36 31.44 -1.04
N LEU A 625 31.53 31.41 -1.71
CA LEU A 625 32.08 30.26 -2.43
C LEU A 625 33.42 29.90 -1.81
N SER A 626 33.62 28.69 -1.30
CA SER A 626 34.86 28.32 -0.60
C SER A 626 35.19 26.83 -0.79
N GLY A 627 36.45 26.54 -1.04
CA GLY A 627 37.01 25.20 -1.13
C GLY A 627 38.53 25.23 -0.93
N ALA A 628 39.16 24.07 -0.71
CA ALA A 628 40.61 24.01 -0.67
C ALA A 628 41.21 24.52 -2.02
N ALA A 629 40.63 24.12 -3.13
CA ALA A 629 40.94 24.69 -4.44
C ALA A 629 39.66 25.25 -5.06
N THR A 630 39.53 26.56 -5.12
CA THR A 630 38.33 27.22 -5.65
C THR A 630 38.58 27.75 -7.07
N THR A 631 37.81 27.28 -8.03
CA THR A 631 37.79 27.76 -9.42
C THR A 631 36.41 28.32 -9.73
N VAL A 632 36.38 29.58 -10.15
CA VAL A 632 35.14 30.27 -10.54
C VAL A 632 35.27 30.77 -11.98
N SER A 633 34.32 30.41 -12.83
CA SER A 633 34.31 30.88 -14.24
C SER A 633 32.92 31.22 -14.71
N GLY A 634 32.78 32.31 -15.51
CA GLY A 634 31.52 32.74 -16.09
C GLY A 634 31.68 33.67 -17.26
N ALA A 635 30.60 33.90 -18.06
CA ALA A 635 30.56 34.96 -19.04
C ALA A 635 30.68 36.35 -18.40
N SER A 636 30.10 36.52 -17.23
CA SER A 636 30.37 37.56 -16.26
C SER A 636 30.43 36.98 -14.85
N VAL A 637 31.23 37.61 -13.97
CA VAL A 637 31.33 37.21 -12.56
C VAL A 637 31.06 38.44 -11.67
N ASP A 638 30.05 38.34 -10.80
CA ASP A 638 29.68 39.38 -9.83
C ASP A 638 29.85 38.84 -8.42
N ASN A 639 30.81 39.39 -7.66
CA ASN A 639 31.08 39.06 -6.25
C ASN A 639 30.79 40.31 -5.34
N THR A 640 29.85 41.16 -5.71
CA THR A 640 29.48 42.36 -4.90
C THR A 640 29.06 41.98 -3.50
N ASN A 641 29.74 42.47 -2.48
CA ASN A 641 29.54 42.16 -1.05
C ASN A 641 29.73 40.64 -0.74
N GLY A 642 30.17 39.80 -1.66
CA GLY A 642 30.38 38.37 -1.52
C GLY A 642 31.79 37.97 -1.12
N SER A 643 32.03 36.69 -0.85
CA SER A 643 33.35 36.14 -0.57
C SER A 643 33.61 34.94 -1.49
N ILE A 644 34.79 34.89 -2.10
CA ILE A 644 35.32 33.75 -2.85
C ILE A 644 36.68 33.43 -2.26
N ASP A 645 36.82 32.22 -1.66
CA ASP A 645 37.97 31.90 -0.84
C ASP A 645 38.52 30.50 -1.21
N GLY A 646 39.83 30.29 -1.05
CA GLY A 646 40.48 28.99 -1.20
C GLY A 646 41.95 29.00 -0.79
N ASP A 647 42.52 27.80 -0.55
CA ASP A 647 43.99 27.67 -0.46
C ASP A 647 44.61 27.87 -1.83
N ALA A 648 43.93 27.44 -2.90
CA ALA A 648 44.21 27.82 -4.25
C ALA A 648 42.97 28.51 -4.85
N LEU A 649 43.12 29.67 -5.52
CA LEU A 649 42.00 30.40 -6.07
C LEU A 649 42.24 30.82 -7.52
N ALA A 650 41.33 30.50 -8.41
CA ALA A 650 41.31 30.99 -9.77
C ALA A 650 39.94 31.61 -10.08
N VAL A 651 39.90 32.83 -10.58
CA VAL A 651 38.67 33.51 -10.99
C VAL A 651 38.85 34.00 -12.44
N THR A 652 37.97 33.55 -13.32
CA THR A 652 38.01 33.87 -14.75
C THR A 652 36.67 34.35 -15.23
N SER A 653 36.62 35.53 -15.88
CA SER A 653 35.44 36.01 -16.57
C SER A 653 35.75 36.26 -18.04
N SER A 654 34.90 35.76 -18.95
CA SER A 654 35.00 36.09 -20.36
C SER A 654 34.43 37.48 -20.73
N GLY A 655 33.76 38.14 -19.78
CA GLY A 655 33.34 39.53 -19.79
C GLY A 655 33.83 40.26 -18.55
N ASP A 656 32.97 40.93 -17.85
CA ASP A 656 33.31 41.72 -16.66
C ASP A 656 33.43 40.85 -15.40
N LEU A 657 34.32 41.25 -14.47
CA LEU A 657 34.47 40.77 -13.13
C LEU A 657 34.22 41.91 -12.14
N VAL A 658 33.14 41.84 -11.40
CA VAL A 658 32.77 42.83 -10.37
C VAL A 658 33.08 42.25 -8.99
N ASN A 659 33.86 42.93 -8.16
CA ASN A 659 34.20 42.58 -6.78
C ASN A 659 33.96 43.77 -5.83
N ARG A 660 32.93 44.60 -6.08
CA ARG A 660 32.61 45.78 -5.27
C ARG A 660 32.30 45.40 -3.84
N ASN A 661 33.07 45.95 -2.87
CA ASN A 661 33.00 45.58 -1.47
C ASN A 661 33.11 44.05 -1.21
N GLY A 662 33.43 43.26 -2.22
CA GLY A 662 33.58 41.80 -2.13
C GLY A 662 35.01 41.39 -1.73
N LYS A 663 35.18 40.09 -1.49
CA LYS A 663 36.45 39.51 -1.09
C LYS A 663 36.85 38.39 -2.01
N LEU A 664 38.07 38.45 -2.56
CA LEU A 664 38.74 37.34 -3.25
C LEU A 664 39.99 37.00 -2.46
N ARG A 665 40.03 35.80 -1.83
CA ARG A 665 41.13 35.49 -0.91
C ARG A 665 41.73 34.13 -1.20
N GLN A 666 43.08 34.11 -1.36
CA GLN A 666 43.88 32.89 -1.41
C GLN A 666 44.77 32.77 -0.18
N TYR A 667 44.66 31.63 0.53
CA TYR A 667 45.43 31.36 1.74
C TYR A 667 46.72 30.58 1.51
N GLY A 668 46.78 29.71 0.46
CA GLY A 668 47.95 28.91 0.14
C GLY A 668 48.92 29.60 -0.82
N ALA A 669 50.12 29.02 -1.00
CA ALA A 669 51.24 29.61 -1.73
C ALA A 669 51.26 29.28 -3.24
N SER A 670 50.30 28.51 -3.78
CA SER A 670 50.24 28.25 -5.21
C SER A 670 50.00 29.52 -6.02
N ASP A 671 50.61 29.65 -7.20
CA ASP A 671 50.42 30.80 -8.06
C ASP A 671 48.94 31.09 -8.37
N GLN A 672 48.55 32.35 -8.33
CA GLN A 672 47.14 32.75 -8.49
C GLN A 672 46.93 33.55 -9.77
N THR A 673 45.79 33.32 -10.39
CA THR A 673 45.35 34.13 -11.56
C THR A 673 43.89 34.60 -11.33
N ILE A 674 43.67 35.90 -11.49
CA ILE A 674 42.38 36.55 -11.57
C ILE A 674 42.32 37.25 -12.92
N SER A 675 41.39 36.87 -13.79
CA SER A 675 41.29 37.40 -15.13
C SER A 675 39.89 37.79 -15.56
N ALA A 676 39.77 38.91 -16.25
CA ALA A 676 38.54 39.29 -16.96
C ALA A 676 38.91 39.75 -18.38
N SER A 677 38.08 39.32 -19.36
CA SER A 677 38.26 39.89 -20.73
C SER A 677 37.69 41.27 -20.86
N GLY A 678 36.70 41.63 -20.04
CA GLY A 678 36.12 42.96 -19.88
C GLY A 678 36.75 43.75 -18.74
N ALA A 679 35.94 44.46 -17.97
CA ALA A 679 36.36 45.26 -16.82
C ALA A 679 36.54 44.37 -15.57
N LEU A 680 37.56 44.66 -14.77
CA LEU A 680 37.66 44.24 -13.39
C LEU A 680 37.35 45.47 -12.50
N ASP A 681 36.25 45.44 -11.76
CA ASP A 681 35.85 46.46 -10.82
C ASP A 681 35.88 45.92 -9.37
N SER A 682 36.91 46.30 -8.64
CA SER A 682 37.13 45.98 -7.21
C SER A 682 36.99 47.25 -6.33
N THR A 683 36.11 48.18 -6.68
CA THR A 683 35.86 49.40 -5.90
C THR A 683 35.42 49.05 -4.46
N GLY A 684 36.17 49.51 -3.46
CA GLY A 684 35.96 49.16 -2.05
C GLY A 684 36.21 47.69 -1.72
N GLY A 685 36.49 46.84 -2.70
CA GLY A 685 36.68 45.40 -2.54
C GLY A 685 38.09 45.02 -2.08
N THR A 686 38.25 43.76 -1.73
CA THR A 686 39.54 43.19 -1.28
C THR A 686 39.95 42.02 -2.17
N ILE A 687 41.16 42.07 -2.68
CA ILE A 687 41.88 40.95 -3.28
C ILE A 687 43.07 40.67 -2.39
N ALA A 688 43.10 39.57 -1.65
CA ALA A 688 44.16 39.21 -0.71
C ALA A 688 44.73 37.82 -1.07
N SER A 689 46.06 37.73 -1.22
CA SER A 689 46.68 36.54 -1.71
C SER A 689 47.98 36.24 -0.95
N ASN A 690 48.16 34.99 -0.52
CA ASN A 690 49.40 34.38 -0.06
C ASN A 690 50.14 33.60 -1.17
N ALA A 691 49.63 33.67 -2.42
CA ALA A 691 50.27 33.02 -3.57
C ALA A 691 51.74 33.39 -3.65
N ASN A 692 52.56 32.48 -4.22
CA ASN A 692 53.94 32.87 -4.52
C ASN A 692 53.96 34.01 -5.54
N SER A 693 53.20 33.89 -6.66
CA SER A 693 53.00 34.98 -7.62
C SER A 693 51.50 35.17 -7.83
N LEU A 694 51.06 36.44 -7.97
CA LEU A 694 49.70 36.81 -8.28
C LEU A 694 49.63 37.57 -9.63
N THR A 695 48.81 37.12 -10.54
CA THR A 695 48.47 37.82 -11.75
C THR A 695 47.03 38.29 -11.74
N VAL A 696 46.81 39.59 -11.85
CA VAL A 696 45.50 40.21 -12.05
C VAL A 696 45.48 40.88 -13.43
N SER A 697 44.55 40.47 -14.31
CA SER A 697 44.50 40.97 -15.67
C SER A 697 43.07 41.27 -16.14
N ALA A 698 42.86 42.40 -16.81
CA ALA A 698 41.56 42.75 -17.39
C ALA A 698 41.74 43.79 -18.56
N ASN A 699 40.66 44.07 -19.28
CA ASN A 699 40.66 45.16 -20.23
C ASN A 699 40.81 46.49 -19.46
N THR A 700 39.96 46.76 -18.46
CA THR A 700 40.15 47.90 -17.51
C THR A 700 40.17 47.38 -16.10
N ILE A 701 40.93 48.02 -15.23
CA ILE A 701 40.99 47.66 -13.79
C ILE A 701 40.64 48.90 -12.97
N THR A 702 39.65 48.77 -12.09
CA THR A 702 39.27 49.78 -11.11
C THR A 702 39.45 49.17 -9.71
N ASN A 703 40.33 49.72 -8.90
CA ASN A 703 40.60 49.36 -7.51
C ASN A 703 40.38 50.60 -6.58
N ASP A 704 39.42 51.47 -6.93
CA ASP A 704 39.18 52.74 -6.21
C ASP A 704 38.69 52.46 -4.78
N SER A 705 39.38 53.04 -3.78
CA SER A 705 39.17 52.72 -2.36
C SER A 705 39.31 51.26 -2.01
N GLY A 706 39.69 50.38 -2.95
CA GLY A 706 39.86 48.94 -2.76
C GLY A 706 41.27 48.57 -2.25
N THR A 707 41.44 47.31 -1.89
CA THR A 707 42.71 46.73 -1.41
C THR A 707 43.11 45.51 -2.25
N LEU A 708 44.25 45.57 -2.88
CA LEU A 708 44.92 44.45 -3.49
C LEU A 708 46.21 44.16 -2.70
N GLN A 709 46.20 43.06 -1.93
CA GLN A 709 47.30 42.69 -1.05
C GLN A 709 47.86 41.34 -1.44
N HIS A 710 49.16 41.26 -1.70
CA HIS A 710 49.92 40.06 -2.03
C HIS A 710 51.04 39.88 -1.04
N ALA A 711 50.95 38.78 -0.23
CA ALA A 711 51.92 38.46 0.81
C ALA A 711 53.08 37.59 0.33
N GLY A 712 53.00 37.03 -0.88
CA GLY A 712 54.05 36.18 -1.44
C GLY A 712 55.31 36.98 -1.80
N ALA A 713 56.47 36.29 -1.87
CA ALA A 713 57.77 36.87 -2.22
C ALA A 713 57.98 36.99 -3.75
N GLY A 714 57.16 36.34 -4.55
CA GLY A 714 57.21 36.44 -6.02
C GLY A 714 56.54 37.72 -6.55
N MET A 715 56.26 37.75 -7.86
CA MET A 715 55.76 38.96 -8.53
C MET A 715 54.23 39.14 -8.37
N LEU A 716 53.83 40.30 -7.98
CA LEU A 716 52.45 40.79 -8.24
C LEU A 716 52.41 41.48 -9.58
N LYS A 717 51.66 40.93 -10.53
CA LYS A 717 51.44 41.50 -11.84
C LYS A 717 50.02 41.99 -11.97
N VAL A 718 49.84 43.31 -12.18
CA VAL A 718 48.55 43.95 -12.44
C VAL A 718 48.56 44.53 -13.86
N LYS A 719 47.77 43.91 -14.77
CA LYS A 719 47.80 44.22 -16.19
C LYS A 719 46.42 44.63 -16.71
N ALA A 720 46.27 45.87 -17.13
CA ALA A 720 45.13 46.32 -17.90
C ALA A 720 45.57 46.51 -19.36
N SER A 721 44.74 46.15 -20.36
CA SER A 721 44.98 46.59 -21.74
C SER A 721 44.50 48.03 -21.99
N GLY A 722 43.60 48.52 -21.24
CA GLY A 722 43.09 49.90 -21.19
C GLY A 722 43.48 50.64 -19.91
N ALA A 723 42.55 51.41 -19.30
CA ALA A 723 42.83 52.18 -18.11
C ALA A 723 42.95 51.34 -16.84
N LEU A 724 43.81 51.77 -15.88
CA LEU A 724 43.93 51.27 -14.56
C LEU A 724 43.70 52.44 -13.58
N SER A 725 42.66 52.32 -12.70
CA SER A 725 42.36 53.26 -11.64
C SER A 725 42.64 52.62 -10.30
N ASN A 726 43.32 53.34 -9.40
CA ASN A 726 43.61 53.01 -8.00
C ASN A 726 43.36 54.23 -7.10
N VAL A 727 42.34 55.04 -7.41
CA VAL A 727 42.03 56.27 -6.68
C VAL A 727 41.69 56.01 -5.23
N GLY A 728 42.49 56.45 -4.31
CA GLY A 728 42.33 56.15 -2.88
C GLY A 728 42.50 54.71 -2.48
N GLY A 729 42.83 53.81 -3.45
CA GLY A 729 43.02 52.40 -3.27
C GLY A 729 44.43 51.99 -2.85
N LYS A 730 44.63 50.69 -2.51
CA LYS A 730 45.93 50.17 -2.08
C LYS A 730 46.29 48.93 -2.93
N VAL A 731 47.47 48.93 -3.51
CA VAL A 731 48.11 47.74 -4.12
C VAL A 731 49.46 47.55 -3.43
N GLN A 732 49.59 46.44 -2.70
CA GLN A 732 50.72 46.17 -1.82
C GLN A 732 51.25 44.75 -2.01
N THR A 733 52.57 44.58 -2.09
CA THR A 733 53.18 43.24 -2.19
C THR A 733 54.49 43.15 -1.40
N ASN A 734 54.75 41.95 -0.84
CA ASN A 734 56.05 41.61 -0.30
C ASN A 734 57.08 41.27 -1.39
N GLY A 735 56.62 40.92 -2.57
CA GLY A 735 57.47 40.67 -3.75
C GLY A 735 57.71 41.92 -4.58
N ALA A 736 58.04 41.72 -5.88
CA ALA A 736 58.07 42.76 -6.87
C ALA A 736 56.68 43.14 -7.41
N LEU A 737 56.44 44.37 -7.73
CA LEU A 737 55.21 44.87 -8.31
C LEU A 737 55.40 45.30 -9.77
N ASN A 738 54.62 44.70 -10.66
CA ASN A 738 54.56 45.10 -12.07
C ASN A 738 53.18 45.58 -12.44
N VAL A 739 52.99 46.83 -12.66
CA VAL A 739 51.74 47.49 -13.10
C VAL A 739 51.84 47.90 -14.54
N ALA A 740 50.94 47.47 -15.40
CA ALA A 740 50.90 47.85 -16.79
C ALA A 740 49.47 48.24 -17.23
N GLY A 741 49.34 49.33 -18.00
CA GLY A 741 48.06 49.76 -18.55
C GLY A 741 48.22 50.84 -19.62
N ALA A 742 47.14 51.12 -20.36
CA ALA A 742 47.18 52.28 -21.28
C ALA A 742 47.29 53.61 -20.51
N ARG A 743 46.60 53.75 -19.40
CA ARG A 743 46.67 54.89 -18.46
C ARG A 743 46.61 54.39 -17.04
N LEU A 744 47.35 55.02 -16.11
CA LEU A 744 47.28 54.81 -14.67
C LEU A 744 46.81 56.07 -13.97
N ASP A 745 45.77 55.92 -13.11
CA ASP A 745 45.37 56.93 -12.12
C ASP A 745 45.53 56.37 -10.71
N ASN A 746 46.49 56.87 -9.94
CA ASN A 746 46.77 56.52 -8.55
C ASN A 746 46.53 57.69 -7.61
N SER A 747 45.62 58.59 -7.96
CA SER A 747 45.31 59.77 -7.12
C SER A 747 44.89 59.42 -5.72
N GLY A 748 45.61 59.84 -4.68
CA GLY A 748 45.40 59.49 -3.27
C GLY A 748 45.62 58.00 -2.95
N GLY A 749 46.00 57.16 -3.93
CA GLY A 749 46.23 55.73 -3.79
C GLY A 749 47.66 55.37 -3.41
N THR A 750 47.88 54.10 -3.11
CA THR A 750 49.20 53.55 -2.78
C THR A 750 49.55 52.37 -3.72
N LEU A 751 50.66 52.41 -4.39
CA LEU A 751 51.28 51.23 -5.04
C LEU A 751 52.64 51.00 -4.31
N SER A 752 52.78 49.87 -3.60
CA SER A 752 54.00 49.59 -2.79
C SER A 752 54.49 48.16 -2.91
N ALA A 753 55.79 47.97 -2.91
CA ALA A 753 56.41 46.65 -2.91
C ALA A 753 57.67 46.67 -1.99
N GLN A 754 57.89 45.54 -1.34
CA GLN A 754 59.14 45.34 -0.54
C GLN A 754 60.35 45.06 -1.49
N GLN A 755 60.05 44.85 -2.76
CA GLN A 755 61.06 44.73 -3.82
C GLN A 755 60.89 45.90 -4.82
N ALA A 756 61.21 45.66 -6.11
CA ALA A 756 61.11 46.72 -7.13
C ALA A 756 59.66 46.95 -7.56
N VAL A 757 59.32 48.18 -7.85
CA VAL A 757 58.04 48.58 -8.51
C VAL A 757 58.36 49.01 -9.92
N GLN A 758 57.67 48.39 -10.90
CA GLN A 758 57.63 48.77 -12.29
C GLN A 758 56.21 49.23 -12.67
N VAL A 759 56.13 50.49 -13.13
CA VAL A 759 54.89 51.01 -13.68
C VAL A 759 55.09 51.35 -15.16
N ARG A 760 54.26 50.79 -16.03
CA ARG A 760 54.21 51.11 -17.44
C ARG A 760 52.81 51.58 -17.85
N ALA A 761 52.73 52.83 -18.32
CA ALA A 761 51.48 53.35 -18.86
C ALA A 761 51.75 54.04 -20.23
N ASP A 762 50.98 53.62 -21.25
CA ASP A 762 51.30 54.07 -22.63
C ASP A 762 50.88 55.55 -22.82
N SER A 763 49.84 56.07 -22.18
CA SER A 763 49.30 57.42 -22.42
C SER A 763 49.35 58.36 -21.22
N GLY A 764 49.87 57.94 -20.06
CA GLY A 764 50.06 58.81 -18.91
C GLY A 764 49.87 58.17 -17.53
N VAL A 765 50.52 58.82 -16.53
CA VAL A 765 50.41 58.46 -15.13
C VAL A 765 49.96 59.62 -14.30
N VAL A 766 48.84 59.49 -13.56
CA VAL A 766 48.35 60.48 -12.60
C VAL A 766 48.56 59.87 -11.19
N ASN A 767 49.33 60.61 -10.33
CA ASN A 767 49.65 60.17 -8.98
C ASN A 767 49.46 61.34 -7.96
N ARG A 768 48.41 62.14 -8.15
CA ARG A 768 48.12 63.32 -7.26
C ARG A 768 47.86 62.85 -5.83
N ASN A 769 48.67 63.36 -4.89
CA ASN A 769 48.60 62.93 -3.50
C ASN A 769 48.71 61.43 -3.30
N GLY A 770 49.22 60.68 -4.30
CA GLY A 770 49.39 59.22 -4.28
C GLY A 770 50.82 58.81 -3.87
N THR A 771 50.97 57.50 -3.58
CA THR A 771 52.25 56.93 -3.19
C THR A 771 52.63 55.83 -4.20
N LEU A 772 53.86 55.97 -4.79
CA LEU A 772 54.57 54.91 -5.56
C LEU A 772 55.83 54.59 -4.79
N TYR A 773 55.95 53.34 -4.24
CA TYR A 773 57.11 52.99 -3.38
C TYR A 773 57.60 51.56 -3.59
N GLY A 774 58.92 51.41 -3.83
CA GLY A 774 59.60 50.11 -3.94
C GLY A 774 60.89 50.15 -3.17
N ASP A 775 61.11 49.21 -2.23
CA ASP A 775 62.32 49.18 -1.43
C ASP A 775 63.59 48.99 -2.27
N ASN A 776 63.47 48.24 -3.37
CA ASN A 776 64.62 47.96 -4.32
C ASN A 776 64.51 48.78 -5.59
N GLY A 777 63.77 49.91 -5.57
CA GLY A 777 63.68 50.84 -6.67
C GLY A 777 62.30 50.97 -7.30
N LEU A 778 62.11 52.13 -7.97
CA LEU A 778 60.86 52.45 -8.67
C LEU A 778 61.25 52.82 -10.14
N THR A 779 60.57 52.18 -11.05
CA THR A 779 60.68 52.56 -12.49
C THR A 779 59.30 52.88 -13.00
N VAL A 780 59.13 54.09 -13.51
CA VAL A 780 57.91 54.57 -14.19
C VAL A 780 58.23 54.84 -15.64
N SER A 781 57.45 54.21 -16.54
CA SER A 781 57.65 54.35 -18.02
C SER A 781 56.32 54.74 -18.63
N THR A 782 56.29 55.86 -19.35
CA THR A 782 55.08 56.32 -20.09
C THR A 782 55.55 57.11 -21.36
N GLN A 783 54.66 57.14 -22.39
CA GLN A 783 54.82 58.04 -23.53
C GLN A 783 54.05 59.37 -23.38
N GLY A 784 53.13 59.41 -22.38
CA GLY A 784 52.34 60.61 -22.01
C GLY A 784 52.88 61.33 -20.76
N ASP A 785 52.08 62.19 -20.19
CA ASP A 785 52.43 63.00 -19.03
C ASP A 785 52.46 62.15 -17.72
N ILE A 786 53.36 62.58 -16.79
CA ILE A 786 53.37 62.13 -15.39
C ILE A 786 52.92 63.32 -14.53
N ASP A 787 51.73 63.16 -13.88
CA ASP A 787 51.25 64.16 -12.91
C ASP A 787 51.39 63.58 -11.50
N ASN A 788 52.38 64.13 -10.74
CA ASN A 788 52.76 63.65 -9.41
C ASN A 788 52.62 64.88 -8.39
N THR A 789 51.50 65.61 -8.52
CA THR A 789 51.24 66.76 -7.63
C THR A 789 50.63 66.43 -6.30
#